data_4ab493378e30b40252a19c9e365184f2
#
_entry.id   4ab493378e30b40252a19c9e365184f2
#
_cell.length_a   1.000
_cell.length_b   1.000
_cell.length_c   1.000
_cell.angle_alpha   90.00
_cell.angle_beta   90.00
_cell.angle_gamma   90.00
#
_symmetry.space_group_name_H-M   'P 1'
#
loop_
_entity.id
_entity.type
_entity.pdbx_description
1 polymer ?
#
loop_
_entity_poly.entity_id
_entity_poly.type
_entity_poly.pdbx_seq_one_letter_code
_entity_poly.pdbx_strand_id
1 'polypeptide(L)'
;MRGVNGRTFDKIGTVFVLLGFAFAGSARAEESTPAAPPGDVGDVGDVGDYVVDARLLSRLVACAGDAELPTTWPSAVLKRHCTLLRDQVTRYRARWIDRTRPFLAKVVPADVPKAVVYPFGGGDLLTALATFPNADEFTTISLESAGDVRGVGSIAGKDIATSLDSTYDHLRRLLVVSHSKTTNLRAGSHSSLPGEIAFALVAFSVFDYEPVSLRYLRLDAQGKVAYLQASELGPSKDGSNPFANVEITFRSRQDEKAPLRVYRHFAANLDDSHFQANRPLALHLAAKGDVAALIKAASYLLWFDTFSHIRAYLLDHATWMLSDSTGIPPSLARAAGFEQECFGLFHGPMLAQYSNTKSEFLALWEASPRQPLPFYFGYPDVDGHGHMMVTRRAGKSAATDANAGPAMDQASGGSHWRLLTPKGPVHVWQPTGYDPATAGTVVYVHGYYTNVDGAWAQHALAEQFAASKVNALFIVPEAPSGGDEEVSWPVLGELLTEVERQLAGTKAHAPIVVAGHSGAWRTMGSWTEGEDAKRVEAFILLDALYGMDDKFQSWLELHPGANRPRLTLVSKDTASRVPPFLEKLPAAKRRASLPGSYKDLTAAERSVPVLEITSRLGHMEIVTSGKVLPVLLHRSPLRTLKAVPKVANPAKSDGSGL
;
A
#
# COMPACT_ATOMS: atom_id res chain seq x y z
N MET A 1 -20.24 -1.78 -45.05
CA MET A 1 -21.71 -2.05 -45.17
C MET A 1 -22.18 -2.67 -43.86
N ARG A 2 -23.28 -2.15 -43.30
CA ARG A 2 -23.97 -2.49 -42.04
C ARG A 2 -23.14 -2.09 -40.80
N GLY A 3 -23.40 -1.08 -40.01
CA GLY A 3 -24.67 -0.48 -39.55
C GLY A 3 -24.84 -0.88 -38.08
N VAL A 4 -24.33 -0.08 -37.11
CA VAL A 4 -24.63 -0.28 -35.69
C VAL A 4 -25.16 1.03 -35.14
N ASN A 5 -26.35 0.94 -34.57
CA ASN A 5 -27.20 1.99 -34.05
C ASN A 5 -26.60 2.72 -32.83
N GLY A 6 -26.66 4.06 -32.91
CA GLY A 6 -26.52 4.93 -31.76
C GLY A 6 -27.77 4.94 -30.88
N ARG A 7 -27.58 4.97 -29.57
CA ARG A 7 -28.62 5.36 -28.61
C ARG A 7 -28.19 6.67 -27.96
N THR A 8 -29.01 7.66 -28.22
CA THR A 8 -29.00 9.01 -27.59
C THR A 8 -29.29 8.91 -26.12
N PHE A 9 -28.51 9.61 -25.30
CA PHE A 9 -28.85 9.92 -23.91
C PHE A 9 -29.30 11.36 -23.80
N ASP A 10 -30.47 11.53 -23.21
CA ASP A 10 -31.15 12.81 -22.99
C ASP A 10 -30.39 13.70 -21.98
N LYS A 11 -30.33 14.98 -22.32
CA LYS A 11 -29.81 16.07 -21.47
C LYS A 11 -30.88 16.46 -20.44
N ILE A 12 -30.57 16.32 -19.17
CA ILE A 12 -31.32 16.99 -18.08
C ILE A 12 -30.55 18.26 -17.70
N GLY A 13 -31.17 19.39 -17.98
CA GLY A 13 -30.64 20.70 -17.63
C GLY A 13 -30.93 21.03 -16.16
N THR A 14 -29.93 21.53 -15.46
CA THR A 14 -30.02 22.03 -14.07
C THR A 14 -29.96 23.56 -14.08
N VAL A 15 -30.96 24.18 -13.48
CA VAL A 15 -31.06 25.62 -13.29
C VAL A 15 -30.38 25.97 -11.95
N PHE A 16 -29.45 26.92 -11.98
CA PHE A 16 -28.81 27.49 -10.78
C PHE A 16 -29.57 28.70 -10.27
N VAL A 17 -29.83 28.75 -8.94
CA VAL A 17 -30.16 29.98 -8.21
C VAL A 17 -29.10 30.22 -7.15
N LEU A 18 -28.42 31.35 -7.26
CA LEU A 18 -27.45 31.86 -6.30
C LEU A 18 -28.16 32.75 -5.28
N LEU A 19 -27.96 32.47 -3.99
CA LEU A 19 -28.22 33.44 -2.90
C LEU A 19 -27.08 33.34 -1.88
N GLY A 20 -26.29 34.40 -1.80
CA GLY A 20 -25.24 34.54 -0.81
C GLY A 20 -25.76 35.20 0.47
N PHE A 21 -25.25 34.74 1.62
CA PHE A 21 -25.26 35.52 2.86
C PHE A 21 -23.96 35.33 3.63
N ALA A 22 -23.31 36.44 3.92
CA ALA A 22 -22.15 36.51 4.81
C ALA A 22 -22.63 36.75 6.26
N PHE A 23 -22.02 36.02 7.21
CA PHE A 23 -22.00 36.42 8.61
C PHE A 23 -20.64 36.13 9.23
N ALA A 24 -20.02 37.20 9.72
CA ALA A 24 -18.85 37.14 10.58
C ALA A 24 -19.30 37.09 12.05
N GLY A 25 -18.73 36.19 12.83
CA GLY A 25 -18.94 36.16 14.28
C GLY A 25 -17.75 35.48 14.96
N SER A 26 -16.96 36.29 15.66
CA SER A 26 -15.84 35.83 16.49
C SER A 26 -16.36 35.29 17.83
N ALA A 27 -15.98 34.08 18.22
CA ALA A 27 -16.15 33.55 19.56
C ALA A 27 -14.81 33.09 20.13
N ARG A 28 -14.56 33.48 21.39
CA ARG A 28 -13.38 33.20 22.21
C ARG A 28 -13.34 31.71 22.60
N ALA A 29 -12.13 31.15 22.62
CA ALA A 29 -11.86 29.83 23.15
C ALA A 29 -12.02 29.79 24.69
N GLU A 30 -12.79 28.83 25.18
CA GLU A 30 -12.74 28.33 26.55
C GLU A 30 -11.97 27.01 26.60
N GLU A 31 -11.13 26.88 27.63
CA GLU A 31 -10.30 25.70 27.89
C GLU A 31 -11.15 24.45 28.13
N SER A 32 -10.88 23.39 27.35
CA SER A 32 -11.56 22.10 27.49
C SER A 32 -10.92 21.26 28.59
N THR A 33 -11.72 20.93 29.59
CA THR A 33 -11.43 19.90 30.61
C THR A 33 -11.41 18.49 29.96
N PRO A 34 -10.54 17.58 30.39
CA PRO A 34 -10.51 16.21 29.82
C PRO A 34 -11.80 15.44 30.13
N ALA A 35 -12.26 14.69 29.15
CA ALA A 35 -13.48 13.87 29.23
C ALA A 35 -13.37 12.84 30.36
N ALA A 36 -14.42 12.77 31.18
CA ALA A 36 -14.56 11.79 32.24
C ALA A 36 -14.74 10.36 31.65
N PRO A 37 -14.34 9.30 32.40
CA PRO A 37 -14.58 7.93 32.02
C PRO A 37 -16.09 7.64 31.91
N PRO A 38 -16.51 6.61 31.14
CA PRO A 38 -17.92 6.34 30.90
C PRO A 38 -18.67 6.14 32.23
N GLY A 39 -19.60 7.04 32.46
CA GLY A 39 -20.39 7.07 33.68
C GLY A 39 -21.36 5.89 33.80
N ASP A 40 -21.63 5.57 35.05
CA ASP A 40 -22.52 4.56 35.56
C ASP A 40 -23.87 4.54 34.83
N VAL A 41 -24.28 3.35 34.41
CA VAL A 41 -25.51 3.09 33.64
C VAL A 41 -26.68 3.12 34.62
N GLY A 42 -27.45 4.23 34.60
CA GLY A 42 -28.77 4.28 35.26
C GLY A 42 -29.68 3.19 34.71
N ASP A 43 -30.60 2.74 35.57
CA ASP A 43 -31.59 1.68 35.46
C ASP A 43 -32.06 1.42 34.01
N VAL A 44 -31.50 0.37 33.38
CA VAL A 44 -31.67 0.06 31.96
C VAL A 44 -32.85 -0.91 31.87
N GLY A 45 -34.01 -0.43 31.50
CA GLY A 45 -35.07 -1.31 30.95
C GLY A 45 -34.46 -2.17 29.81
N ASP A 46 -34.98 -3.37 29.63
CA ASP A 46 -34.50 -4.48 28.79
C ASP A 46 -33.95 -4.06 27.38
N VAL A 47 -32.77 -3.46 27.37
CA VAL A 47 -32.02 -3.15 26.15
C VAL A 47 -31.53 -4.46 25.56
N GLY A 48 -32.05 -4.84 24.39
CA GLY A 48 -31.67 -6.08 23.72
C GLY A 48 -30.19 -6.10 23.36
N ASP A 49 -29.45 -7.05 23.95
CA ASP A 49 -28.10 -7.41 23.49
C ASP A 49 -28.17 -8.68 22.65
N TYR A 50 -27.78 -8.55 21.38
CA TYR A 50 -27.86 -9.62 20.38
C TYR A 50 -26.51 -10.28 20.12
N VAL A 51 -25.63 -10.31 21.12
CA VAL A 51 -24.30 -10.90 21.01
C VAL A 51 -24.35 -12.41 20.70
N VAL A 52 -25.36 -13.11 21.18
CA VAL A 52 -25.54 -14.56 20.89
C VAL A 52 -25.77 -14.77 19.40
N ASP A 53 -26.66 -13.98 18.79
CA ASP A 53 -26.93 -14.02 17.36
C ASP A 53 -25.71 -13.55 16.55
N ALA A 54 -24.98 -12.55 17.04
CA ALA A 54 -23.73 -12.09 16.42
C ALA A 54 -22.64 -13.16 16.45
N ARG A 55 -22.52 -13.92 17.52
CA ARG A 55 -21.58 -15.04 17.61
C ARG A 55 -22.00 -16.20 16.71
N LEU A 56 -23.28 -16.49 16.62
CA LEU A 56 -23.82 -17.46 15.67
C LEU A 56 -23.51 -17.06 14.23
N LEU A 57 -23.75 -15.78 13.88
CA LEU A 57 -23.41 -15.23 12.56
C LEU A 57 -21.90 -15.27 12.33
N SER A 58 -21.06 -14.93 13.31
CA SER A 58 -19.60 -15.02 13.21
C SER A 58 -19.16 -16.45 12.91
N ARG A 59 -19.75 -17.42 13.60
CA ARG A 59 -19.48 -18.84 13.34
C ARG A 59 -19.88 -19.25 11.94
N LEU A 60 -20.99 -18.73 11.44
CA LEU A 60 -21.52 -19.03 10.11
C LEU A 60 -20.66 -18.40 8.99
N VAL A 61 -20.45 -17.08 9.03
CA VAL A 61 -19.87 -16.33 7.90
C VAL A 61 -18.35 -16.17 7.98
N ALA A 62 -17.79 -16.05 9.20
CA ALA A 62 -16.36 -15.88 9.45
C ALA A 62 -15.69 -17.19 9.87
N CYS A 63 -16.46 -18.26 10.08
CA CYS A 63 -15.99 -19.57 10.55
C CYS A 63 -15.20 -19.48 11.88
N ALA A 64 -15.57 -18.53 12.72
CA ALA A 64 -14.86 -18.14 13.92
C ALA A 64 -15.77 -18.20 15.15
N GLY A 65 -15.19 -18.58 16.30
CA GLY A 65 -15.91 -18.79 17.56
C GLY A 65 -16.43 -20.22 17.72
N ASP A 66 -17.12 -20.44 18.81
CA ASP A 66 -17.57 -21.76 19.33
C ASP A 66 -19.10 -21.92 19.33
N ALA A 67 -19.85 -20.94 18.82
CA ALA A 67 -21.31 -21.02 18.76
C ALA A 67 -21.78 -22.28 18.01
N GLU A 68 -22.73 -22.98 18.59
CA GLU A 68 -23.33 -24.16 17.97
C GLU A 68 -24.21 -23.76 16.77
N LEU A 69 -23.96 -24.37 15.63
CA LEU A 69 -24.74 -24.15 14.42
C LEU A 69 -25.97 -25.06 14.41
N PRO A 70 -27.13 -24.60 13.91
CA PRO A 70 -28.32 -25.44 13.78
C PRO A 70 -28.03 -26.74 13.03
N THR A 71 -28.43 -27.85 13.57
CA THR A 71 -28.23 -29.19 12.97
C THR A 71 -28.99 -29.37 11.64
N THR A 72 -29.98 -28.51 11.37
CA THR A 72 -30.73 -28.46 10.12
C THR A 72 -29.92 -27.86 8.96
N TRP A 73 -28.79 -27.22 9.23
CA TRP A 73 -27.95 -26.64 8.19
C TRP A 73 -27.02 -27.68 7.58
N PRO A 74 -26.84 -27.67 6.23
CA PRO A 74 -26.03 -28.67 5.55
C PRO A 74 -24.55 -28.55 5.91
N SER A 75 -24.02 -29.50 6.67
CA SER A 75 -22.62 -29.50 7.15
C SER A 75 -21.58 -29.41 5.99
N ALA A 76 -21.89 -30.04 4.85
CA ALA A 76 -21.02 -29.98 3.67
C ALA A 76 -20.89 -28.56 3.09
N VAL A 77 -21.99 -27.79 3.10
CA VAL A 77 -22.00 -26.39 2.65
C VAL A 77 -21.17 -25.53 3.59
N LEU A 78 -21.36 -25.68 4.89
CA LEU A 78 -20.61 -24.95 5.91
C LEU A 78 -19.11 -25.24 5.81
N LYS A 79 -18.74 -26.51 5.69
CA LYS A 79 -17.34 -26.94 5.53
C LYS A 79 -16.71 -26.35 4.25
N ARG A 80 -17.44 -26.37 3.13
CA ARG A 80 -16.99 -25.77 1.85
C ARG A 80 -16.76 -24.27 2.01
N HIS A 81 -17.71 -23.54 2.58
CA HIS A 81 -17.59 -22.11 2.82
C HIS A 81 -16.36 -21.76 3.65
N CYS A 82 -16.19 -22.45 4.78
CA CYS A 82 -15.05 -22.21 5.69
C CYS A 82 -13.70 -22.55 5.05
N THR A 83 -13.64 -23.54 4.17
CA THR A 83 -12.42 -23.84 3.41
C THR A 83 -12.09 -22.71 2.44
N LEU A 84 -13.07 -22.28 1.63
CA LEU A 84 -12.89 -21.20 0.66
C LEU A 84 -12.51 -19.87 1.34
N LEU A 85 -13.18 -19.53 2.44
CA LEU A 85 -12.89 -18.31 3.18
C LEU A 85 -11.47 -18.33 3.77
N ARG A 86 -11.08 -19.42 4.41
CA ARG A 86 -9.74 -19.59 4.99
C ARG A 86 -8.65 -19.43 3.94
N ASP A 87 -8.81 -20.07 2.79
CA ASP A 87 -7.87 -19.96 1.67
C ASP A 87 -7.77 -18.51 1.15
N GLN A 88 -8.92 -17.82 1.09
CA GLN A 88 -8.95 -16.43 0.65
C GLN A 88 -8.32 -15.48 1.67
N VAL A 89 -8.60 -15.65 2.95
CA VAL A 89 -7.99 -14.87 4.04
C VAL A 89 -6.48 -15.10 4.11
N THR A 90 -6.02 -16.34 3.94
CA THR A 90 -4.58 -16.66 3.91
C THR A 90 -3.88 -15.91 2.76
N ARG A 91 -4.47 -15.94 1.55
CA ARG A 91 -3.94 -15.19 0.41
C ARG A 91 -3.97 -13.68 0.64
N TYR A 92 -5.04 -13.16 1.23
CA TYR A 92 -5.18 -11.74 1.54
C TYR A 92 -4.14 -11.29 2.58
N ARG A 93 -3.94 -12.06 3.65
CA ARG A 93 -2.88 -11.79 4.64
C ARG A 93 -1.52 -11.66 3.96
N ALA A 94 -1.10 -12.66 3.20
CA ALA A 94 0.20 -12.67 2.55
C ALA A 94 0.38 -11.54 1.51
N ARG A 95 -0.68 -11.21 0.76
CA ARG A 95 -0.59 -10.21 -0.33
C ARG A 95 -0.77 -8.79 0.15
N TRP A 96 -1.54 -8.56 1.20
CA TRP A 96 -1.94 -7.23 1.62
C TRP A 96 -1.58 -6.93 3.08
N ILE A 97 -2.08 -7.68 4.06
CA ILE A 97 -1.89 -7.34 5.48
C ILE A 97 -0.41 -7.34 5.88
N ASP A 98 0.33 -8.38 5.49
CA ASP A 98 1.74 -8.56 5.88
C ASP A 98 2.66 -7.50 5.25
N ARG A 99 2.21 -6.87 4.16
CA ARG A 99 2.90 -5.73 3.53
C ARG A 99 2.45 -4.39 4.08
N THR A 100 1.15 -4.26 4.32
CA THR A 100 0.50 -3.01 4.72
C THR A 100 0.82 -2.65 6.17
N ARG A 101 0.71 -3.58 7.11
CA ARG A 101 0.91 -3.28 8.54
C ARG A 101 2.31 -2.76 8.88
N PRO A 102 3.43 -3.38 8.43
CA PRO A 102 4.75 -2.84 8.67
C PRO A 102 4.99 -1.47 8.04
N PHE A 103 4.36 -1.23 6.88
CA PHE A 103 4.44 0.07 6.24
C PHE A 103 3.64 1.13 7.02
N LEU A 104 2.38 0.85 7.33
CA LEU A 104 1.53 1.80 8.07
C LEU A 104 2.05 2.06 9.49
N ALA A 105 2.69 1.08 10.14
CA ALA A 105 3.34 1.30 11.43
C ALA A 105 4.46 2.36 11.39
N LYS A 106 5.02 2.66 10.22
CA LYS A 106 6.01 3.73 10.02
C LYS A 106 5.36 5.07 9.65
N VAL A 107 4.19 5.04 9.04
CA VAL A 107 3.51 6.21 8.47
C VAL A 107 2.46 6.79 9.42
N VAL A 108 1.76 5.93 10.16
CA VAL A 108 0.75 6.34 11.15
C VAL A 108 1.44 6.75 12.43
N PRO A 109 1.30 8.01 12.90
CA PRO A 109 1.92 8.46 14.14
C PRO A 109 1.42 7.68 15.37
N ALA A 110 2.27 7.55 16.39
CA ALA A 110 1.89 6.87 17.62
C ALA A 110 0.79 7.62 18.41
N ASP A 111 0.73 8.93 18.25
CA ASP A 111 -0.22 9.85 18.88
C ASP A 111 -1.47 10.12 18.01
N VAL A 112 -1.67 9.36 16.93
CA VAL A 112 -2.88 9.48 16.12
C VAL A 112 -4.13 9.29 16.99
N PRO A 113 -5.21 10.08 16.78
CA PRO A 113 -6.44 9.93 17.54
C PRO A 113 -6.97 8.49 17.51
N LYS A 114 -7.45 8.04 18.65
CA LYS A 114 -7.97 6.68 18.82
C LYS A 114 -9.43 6.50 18.37
N ALA A 115 -10.12 7.58 18.07
CA ALA A 115 -11.41 7.59 17.40
C ALA A 115 -11.18 7.69 15.89
N VAL A 116 -11.66 6.71 15.13
CA VAL A 116 -11.54 6.64 13.67
C VAL A 116 -12.90 6.85 13.03
N VAL A 117 -12.98 7.79 12.08
CA VAL A 117 -14.17 7.99 11.26
C VAL A 117 -13.87 7.58 9.81
N TYR A 118 -14.74 6.75 9.26
CA TYR A 118 -14.65 6.27 7.89
C TYR A 118 -15.93 6.61 7.13
N PRO A 119 -16.05 7.83 6.56
CA PRO A 119 -17.17 8.18 5.71
C PRO A 119 -17.19 7.32 4.47
N PHE A 120 -18.36 6.91 4.03
CA PHE A 120 -18.59 5.99 2.89
C PHE A 120 -18.01 4.58 3.09
N GLY A 121 -17.51 4.26 4.29
CA GLY A 121 -16.71 3.06 4.56
C GLY A 121 -17.49 1.75 4.61
N GLY A 122 -18.79 1.79 4.92
CA GLY A 122 -19.67 0.61 4.94
C GLY A 122 -18.99 -0.64 5.49
N GLY A 123 -19.02 -1.69 4.71
CA GLY A 123 -18.46 -3.00 5.07
C GLY A 123 -16.93 -3.11 5.11
N ASP A 124 -16.17 -2.02 4.94
CA ASP A 124 -14.69 -2.07 4.92
C ASP A 124 -14.02 -1.79 6.27
N LEU A 125 -14.59 -2.28 7.35
CA LEU A 125 -13.94 -2.23 8.67
C LEU A 125 -12.55 -2.92 8.65
N LEU A 126 -12.35 -3.87 7.74
CA LEU A 126 -11.10 -4.61 7.58
C LEU A 126 -9.90 -3.67 7.33
N THR A 127 -10.03 -2.71 6.42
CA THR A 127 -8.98 -1.73 6.15
C THR A 127 -8.76 -0.79 7.35
N ALA A 128 -9.82 -0.38 8.02
CA ALA A 128 -9.71 0.49 9.20
C ALA A 128 -8.95 -0.20 10.35
N LEU A 129 -9.23 -1.47 10.64
CA LEU A 129 -8.52 -2.25 11.66
C LEU A 129 -7.06 -2.51 11.30
N ALA A 130 -6.76 -2.68 10.01
CA ALA A 130 -5.38 -2.83 9.55
C ALA A 130 -4.58 -1.53 9.71
N THR A 131 -5.22 -0.39 9.41
CA THR A 131 -4.59 0.94 9.43
C THR A 131 -4.40 1.48 10.84
N PHE A 132 -5.39 1.29 11.71
CA PHE A 132 -5.41 1.85 13.07
C PHE A 132 -5.51 0.73 14.13
N PRO A 133 -4.47 -0.11 14.28
CA PRO A 133 -4.52 -1.27 15.19
C PRO A 133 -4.72 -0.87 16.66
N ASN A 134 -4.40 0.36 17.03
CA ASN A 134 -4.47 0.89 18.40
C ASN A 134 -5.68 1.80 18.65
N ALA A 135 -6.60 1.96 17.67
CA ALA A 135 -7.80 2.77 17.87
C ALA A 135 -8.78 2.07 18.82
N ASP A 136 -9.45 2.85 19.64
CA ASP A 136 -10.44 2.37 20.62
C ASP A 136 -11.86 2.39 20.03
N GLU A 137 -12.11 3.26 19.06
CA GLU A 137 -13.42 3.42 18.42
C GLU A 137 -13.30 3.54 16.90
N PHE A 138 -14.21 2.87 16.20
CA PHE A 138 -14.39 2.96 14.75
C PHE A 138 -15.83 3.33 14.42
N THR A 139 -16.01 4.33 13.59
CA THR A 139 -17.32 4.75 13.08
C THR A 139 -17.31 4.68 11.56
N THR A 140 -18.06 3.75 10.97
CA THR A 140 -18.30 3.70 9.52
C THR A 140 -19.66 4.31 9.20
N ILE A 141 -19.76 4.97 8.05
CA ILE A 141 -21.00 5.56 7.56
C ILE A 141 -21.18 5.13 6.11
N SER A 142 -22.35 4.62 5.76
CA SER A 142 -22.70 4.30 4.37
C SER A 142 -24.22 4.37 4.14
N LEU A 143 -24.68 4.07 2.93
CA LEU A 143 -26.10 4.02 2.60
C LEU A 143 -26.75 2.71 3.03
N GLU A 144 -25.96 1.68 3.30
CA GLU A 144 -26.41 0.34 3.67
C GLU A 144 -26.79 0.30 5.15
N SER A 145 -27.92 -0.36 5.45
CA SER A 145 -28.31 -0.64 6.84
C SER A 145 -27.43 -1.76 7.42
N ALA A 146 -27.22 -1.73 8.74
CA ALA A 146 -26.50 -2.78 9.44
C ALA A 146 -27.12 -4.17 9.21
N GLY A 147 -28.45 -4.25 9.16
CA GLY A 147 -29.22 -5.47 8.96
C GLY A 147 -29.65 -6.14 10.26
N ASP A 148 -30.66 -7.02 10.19
CA ASP A 148 -31.20 -7.72 11.36
C ASP A 148 -30.43 -9.04 11.62
N VAL A 149 -29.76 -9.15 12.74
CA VAL A 149 -29.01 -10.34 13.13
C VAL A 149 -29.90 -11.40 13.80
N ARG A 150 -31.06 -11.03 14.32
CA ARG A 150 -31.92 -11.89 15.18
C ARG A 150 -32.49 -13.11 14.48
N GLY A 151 -32.70 -13.03 13.17
CA GLY A 151 -33.29 -14.12 12.39
C GLY A 151 -32.30 -15.16 11.85
N VAL A 152 -31.02 -14.99 12.11
CA VAL A 152 -29.97 -15.81 11.48
C VAL A 152 -30.16 -17.31 11.81
N GLY A 153 -30.40 -17.65 13.07
CA GLY A 153 -30.62 -19.04 13.50
C GLY A 153 -31.85 -19.73 12.88
N SER A 154 -32.80 -18.94 12.37
CA SER A 154 -34.06 -19.42 11.77
C SER A 154 -33.99 -19.61 10.27
N ILE A 155 -32.86 -19.28 9.60
CA ILE A 155 -32.71 -19.44 8.18
C ILE A 155 -32.83 -20.91 7.80
N ALA A 156 -33.70 -21.21 6.84
CA ALA A 156 -33.90 -22.57 6.40
C ALA A 156 -32.63 -23.15 5.76
N GLY A 157 -32.32 -24.43 6.08
CA GLY A 157 -31.07 -25.05 5.59
C GLY A 157 -30.90 -25.02 4.07
N LYS A 158 -32.00 -25.04 3.30
CA LYS A 158 -31.98 -24.88 1.83
C LYS A 158 -31.47 -23.52 1.37
N ASP A 159 -31.68 -22.47 2.16
CA ASP A 159 -31.35 -21.09 1.81
C ASP A 159 -29.94 -20.69 2.29
N ILE A 160 -29.35 -21.47 3.19
CA ILE A 160 -28.00 -21.25 3.73
C ILE A 160 -26.94 -21.27 2.62
N ALA A 161 -27.03 -22.21 1.67
CA ALA A 161 -26.06 -22.32 0.59
C ALA A 161 -26.04 -21.03 -0.26
N THR A 162 -27.19 -20.55 -0.68
CA THR A 162 -27.33 -19.34 -1.49
C THR A 162 -26.85 -18.10 -0.72
N SER A 163 -27.22 -17.99 0.55
CA SER A 163 -26.82 -16.87 1.42
C SER A 163 -25.31 -16.82 1.64
N LEU A 164 -24.67 -17.97 1.90
CA LEU A 164 -23.22 -18.05 2.06
C LEU A 164 -22.46 -17.83 0.76
N ASP A 165 -22.93 -18.37 -0.36
CA ASP A 165 -22.30 -18.15 -1.67
C ASP A 165 -22.36 -16.66 -2.05
N SER A 166 -23.51 -15.99 -1.84
CA SER A 166 -23.66 -14.55 -2.05
C SER A 166 -22.72 -13.74 -1.14
N THR A 167 -22.70 -14.04 0.15
CA THR A 167 -21.82 -13.37 1.12
C THR A 167 -20.35 -13.58 0.76
N TYR A 168 -19.97 -14.82 0.39
CA TYR A 168 -18.60 -15.15 -0.02
C TYR A 168 -18.16 -14.39 -1.28
N ASP A 169 -19.03 -14.24 -2.27
CA ASP A 169 -18.70 -13.50 -3.50
C ASP A 169 -18.38 -12.01 -3.22
N HIS A 170 -19.05 -11.40 -2.25
CA HIS A 170 -18.74 -10.03 -1.82
C HIS A 170 -17.45 -9.96 -1.00
N LEU A 171 -17.30 -10.84 -0.02
CA LEU A 171 -16.08 -10.96 0.79
C LEU A 171 -14.85 -11.24 -0.07
N ARG A 172 -14.97 -12.10 -1.06
CA ARG A 172 -13.88 -12.43 -1.99
C ARG A 172 -13.37 -11.18 -2.73
N ARG A 173 -14.26 -10.28 -3.14
CA ARG A 173 -13.86 -9.03 -3.81
C ARG A 173 -13.12 -8.10 -2.87
N LEU A 174 -13.64 -7.91 -1.65
CA LEU A 174 -12.97 -7.13 -0.62
C LEU A 174 -11.58 -7.72 -0.29
N LEU A 175 -11.50 -9.04 -0.13
CA LEU A 175 -10.25 -9.73 0.22
C LEU A 175 -9.24 -9.90 -0.94
N VAL A 176 -9.59 -9.53 -2.17
CA VAL A 176 -8.62 -9.56 -3.29
C VAL A 176 -7.94 -8.22 -3.47
N VAL A 177 -8.71 -7.14 -3.50
CA VAL A 177 -8.23 -5.82 -3.89
C VAL A 177 -8.35 -4.79 -2.76
N SER A 178 -8.76 -5.21 -1.57
CA SER A 178 -9.05 -4.29 -0.45
C SER A 178 -9.98 -3.14 -0.87
N HIS A 179 -11.00 -3.46 -1.70
CA HIS A 179 -11.88 -2.51 -2.34
C HIS A 179 -13.28 -3.11 -2.50
N SER A 180 -14.31 -2.40 -2.07
CA SER A 180 -15.71 -2.74 -2.30
C SER A 180 -16.45 -1.56 -2.94
N LYS A 181 -17.42 -1.86 -3.81
CA LYS A 181 -18.31 -0.85 -4.38
C LYS A 181 -19.70 -1.03 -3.78
N THR A 182 -20.36 0.07 -3.42
CA THR A 182 -21.75 0.09 -2.95
C THR A 182 -22.70 -0.67 -3.87
N THR A 183 -22.51 -0.58 -5.20
CA THR A 183 -23.28 -1.35 -6.16
C THR A 183 -23.12 -2.86 -6.01
N ASN A 184 -21.96 -3.32 -5.56
CA ASN A 184 -21.71 -4.74 -5.29
C ASN A 184 -22.38 -5.18 -3.98
N LEU A 185 -22.43 -4.31 -2.98
CA LEU A 185 -23.12 -4.58 -1.71
C LEU A 185 -24.63 -4.65 -1.92
N ARG A 186 -25.21 -3.76 -2.74
CA ARG A 186 -26.63 -3.79 -3.10
C ARG A 186 -27.04 -5.01 -3.94
N ALA A 187 -26.18 -5.47 -4.83
CA ALA A 187 -26.44 -6.68 -5.61
C ALA A 187 -26.50 -7.95 -4.74
N GLY A 188 -26.03 -7.88 -3.50
CA GLY A 188 -26.14 -8.92 -2.47
C GLY A 188 -27.50 -9.00 -1.77
N SER A 189 -28.49 -8.22 -2.19
CA SER A 189 -29.85 -8.20 -1.61
C SER A 189 -30.61 -9.53 -1.67
N HIS A 190 -30.04 -10.56 -2.27
CA HIS A 190 -30.55 -11.94 -2.26
C HIS A 190 -30.04 -12.79 -1.08
N SER A 191 -29.15 -12.24 -0.22
CA SER A 191 -28.72 -12.90 0.99
C SER A 191 -29.69 -12.60 2.14
N SER A 192 -30.11 -13.64 2.85
CA SER A 192 -30.86 -13.49 4.11
C SER A 192 -29.97 -13.08 5.29
N LEU A 193 -28.68 -12.88 5.06
CA LEU A 193 -27.72 -12.50 6.09
C LEU A 193 -27.51 -10.98 6.14
N PRO A 194 -27.36 -10.38 7.34
CA PRO A 194 -27.11 -8.94 7.53
C PRO A 194 -25.70 -8.60 7.04
N GLY A 195 -25.60 -7.95 5.86
CA GLY A 195 -24.34 -7.76 5.14
C GLY A 195 -23.28 -6.99 5.91
N GLU A 196 -23.62 -5.80 6.46
CA GLU A 196 -22.66 -4.95 7.16
C GLU A 196 -22.14 -5.61 8.45
N ILE A 197 -23.03 -6.24 9.23
CA ILE A 197 -22.62 -6.98 10.42
C ILE A 197 -21.76 -8.19 10.03
N ALA A 198 -22.11 -8.92 8.97
CA ALA A 198 -21.32 -10.05 8.49
C ALA A 198 -19.89 -9.64 8.08
N PHE A 199 -19.73 -8.52 7.38
CA PHE A 199 -18.42 -8.00 7.01
C PHE A 199 -17.59 -7.57 8.22
N ALA A 200 -18.22 -6.91 9.21
CA ALA A 200 -17.56 -6.55 10.45
C ALA A 200 -17.07 -7.79 11.22
N LEU A 201 -17.89 -8.83 11.32
CA LEU A 201 -17.51 -10.08 12.00
C LEU A 201 -16.39 -10.83 11.28
N VAL A 202 -16.35 -10.79 9.93
CA VAL A 202 -15.21 -11.33 9.17
C VAL A 202 -13.96 -10.49 9.44
N ALA A 203 -14.06 -9.18 9.45
CA ALA A 203 -12.93 -8.30 9.78
C ALA A 203 -12.39 -8.58 11.18
N PHE A 204 -13.26 -8.75 12.17
CA PHE A 204 -12.86 -9.18 13.52
C PHE A 204 -12.11 -10.51 13.50
N SER A 205 -12.64 -11.51 12.80
CA SER A 205 -11.99 -12.83 12.69
C SER A 205 -10.59 -12.75 12.06
N VAL A 206 -10.40 -11.89 11.06
CA VAL A 206 -9.09 -11.71 10.40
C VAL A 206 -8.04 -11.17 11.38
N PHE A 207 -8.43 -10.40 12.39
CA PHE A 207 -7.53 -9.80 13.38
C PHE A 207 -7.62 -10.43 14.78
N ASP A 208 -8.21 -11.61 14.90
CA ASP A 208 -8.38 -12.35 16.15
C ASP A 208 -9.18 -11.58 17.22
N TYR A 209 -10.20 -10.84 16.79
CA TYR A 209 -11.18 -10.22 17.67
C TYR A 209 -12.47 -11.06 17.74
N GLU A 210 -13.23 -10.83 18.82
CA GLU A 210 -14.56 -11.40 19.02
C GLU A 210 -15.57 -10.33 19.44
N PRO A 211 -16.85 -10.46 19.06
CA PRO A 211 -17.91 -9.59 19.56
C PRO A 211 -18.22 -9.90 21.03
N VAL A 212 -18.35 -8.85 21.84
CA VAL A 212 -18.70 -8.91 23.26
C VAL A 212 -20.13 -8.44 23.48
N SER A 213 -20.61 -7.46 22.72
CA SER A 213 -22.02 -7.07 22.66
C SER A 213 -22.41 -6.63 21.26
N LEU A 214 -23.68 -6.73 20.91
CA LEU A 214 -24.28 -6.15 19.71
C LEU A 214 -25.60 -5.51 20.07
N ARG A 215 -25.73 -4.19 19.83
CA ARG A 215 -26.94 -3.41 20.13
C ARG A 215 -27.32 -2.55 18.95
N TYR A 216 -28.61 -2.47 18.67
CA TYR A 216 -29.14 -1.52 17.72
C TYR A 216 -29.36 -0.18 18.41
N LEU A 217 -29.17 0.90 17.66
CA LEU A 217 -29.20 2.24 18.23
C LEU A 217 -29.86 3.28 17.31
N ARG A 218 -30.30 4.36 17.90
CA ARG A 218 -30.55 5.64 17.25
C ARG A 218 -29.75 6.74 17.94
N LEU A 219 -29.69 7.88 17.33
CA LEU A 219 -29.17 9.10 17.96
C LEU A 219 -30.33 9.94 18.46
N ASP A 220 -30.24 10.46 19.67
CA ASP A 220 -31.20 11.46 20.18
C ASP A 220 -30.96 12.82 19.50
N ALA A 221 -31.80 13.77 19.80
CA ALA A 221 -31.71 15.11 19.22
C ALA A 221 -30.41 15.88 19.54
N GLN A 222 -29.66 15.43 20.54
CA GLN A 222 -28.36 15.95 20.97
C GLN A 222 -27.19 15.13 20.38
N GLY A 223 -27.46 14.11 19.56
CA GLY A 223 -26.45 13.23 18.95
C GLY A 223 -25.89 12.15 19.88
N LYS A 224 -26.52 11.96 21.06
CA LYS A 224 -26.12 10.88 21.96
C LYS A 224 -26.70 9.54 21.52
N VAL A 225 -25.95 8.48 21.74
CA VAL A 225 -26.40 7.10 21.47
C VAL A 225 -27.56 6.74 22.42
N ALA A 226 -28.67 6.31 21.84
CA ALA A 226 -29.81 5.72 22.54
C ALA A 226 -30.02 4.29 21.98
N TYR A 227 -29.82 3.29 22.82
CA TYR A 227 -30.02 1.90 22.40
C TYR A 227 -31.51 1.58 22.31
N LEU A 228 -31.87 0.79 21.29
CA LEU A 228 -33.24 0.37 21.05
C LEU A 228 -33.59 -0.81 21.95
N GLN A 229 -34.79 -0.78 22.52
CA GLN A 229 -35.36 -1.89 23.26
C GLN A 229 -35.87 -2.96 22.28
N ALA A 230 -35.99 -4.21 22.74
CA ALA A 230 -36.50 -5.31 21.92
C ALA A 230 -37.88 -5.02 21.31
N SER A 231 -38.75 -4.27 22.03
CA SER A 231 -40.07 -3.82 21.57
C SER A 231 -40.04 -2.79 20.43
N GLU A 232 -38.91 -2.07 20.28
CA GLU A 232 -38.72 -1.05 19.22
C GLU A 232 -38.17 -1.68 17.93
N LEU A 233 -37.70 -2.95 17.97
CA LEU A 233 -37.14 -3.66 16.83
C LEU A 233 -38.20 -4.41 16.01
N GLY A 234 -39.30 -3.74 15.72
CA GLY A 234 -40.39 -4.22 14.87
C GLY A 234 -40.65 -3.29 13.70
N PRO A 235 -41.66 -3.58 12.87
CA PRO A 235 -42.07 -2.67 11.81
C PRO A 235 -42.43 -1.30 12.38
N SER A 236 -41.69 -0.29 11.97
CA SER A 236 -41.92 1.08 12.43
C SER A 236 -43.14 1.70 11.72
N LYS A 237 -43.93 2.48 12.44
CA LYS A 237 -45.11 3.18 11.91
C LYS A 237 -44.74 4.34 10.99
N ASP A 238 -43.55 4.91 11.17
CA ASP A 238 -43.01 6.03 10.38
C ASP A 238 -42.11 5.56 9.19
N GLY A 239 -42.00 4.25 8.98
CA GLY A 239 -41.18 3.68 7.91
C GLY A 239 -39.66 3.68 8.20
N SER A 240 -39.25 4.08 9.41
CA SER A 240 -37.83 4.01 9.79
C SER A 240 -37.37 2.55 9.92
N ASN A 241 -36.12 2.28 9.56
CA ASN A 241 -35.51 0.96 9.71
C ASN A 241 -34.80 0.87 11.06
N PRO A 242 -35.31 0.10 12.04
CA PRO A 242 -34.68 -0.04 13.35
C PRO A 242 -33.31 -0.74 13.30
N PHE A 243 -33.01 -1.45 12.20
CA PHE A 243 -31.75 -2.15 11.96
C PHE A 243 -30.77 -1.32 11.09
N ALA A 244 -30.99 -0.02 11.00
CA ALA A 244 -30.12 0.87 10.22
C ALA A 244 -28.76 1.02 10.87
N ASN A 245 -28.73 1.25 12.20
CA ASN A 245 -27.50 1.53 12.93
C ASN A 245 -27.22 0.45 13.98
N VAL A 246 -25.94 0.16 14.17
CA VAL A 246 -25.49 -0.85 15.13
C VAL A 246 -24.24 -0.41 15.86
N GLU A 247 -24.13 -0.82 17.12
CA GLU A 247 -22.89 -0.80 17.88
C GLU A 247 -22.49 -2.24 18.19
N ILE A 248 -21.22 -2.57 17.95
CA ILE A 248 -20.61 -3.83 18.35
C ILE A 248 -19.39 -3.50 19.22
N THR A 249 -19.43 -3.91 20.49
CA THR A 249 -18.20 -3.93 21.28
C THR A 249 -17.46 -5.23 21.02
N PHE A 250 -16.13 -5.13 20.95
CA PHE A 250 -15.29 -6.27 20.62
C PHE A 250 -13.95 -6.21 21.37
N ARG A 251 -13.28 -7.34 21.48
CA ARG A 251 -11.97 -7.46 22.12
C ARG A 251 -11.11 -8.52 21.43
N SER A 252 -9.85 -8.60 21.82
CA SER A 252 -8.97 -9.70 21.42
C SER A 252 -9.48 -11.05 21.97
N ARG A 253 -9.48 -12.08 21.15
CA ARG A 253 -9.78 -13.46 21.58
C ARG A 253 -8.67 -14.07 22.43
N GLN A 254 -7.45 -13.57 22.28
CA GLN A 254 -6.27 -14.11 22.97
C GLN A 254 -6.12 -13.56 24.39
N ASP A 255 -6.83 -12.48 24.73
CA ASP A 255 -6.76 -11.84 26.03
C ASP A 255 -8.16 -11.33 26.45
N GLU A 256 -8.81 -12.06 27.35
CA GLU A 256 -10.12 -11.68 27.89
C GLU A 256 -10.09 -10.40 28.72
N LYS A 257 -8.91 -9.97 29.18
CA LYS A 257 -8.70 -8.72 29.91
C LYS A 257 -8.34 -7.55 29.02
N ALA A 258 -8.18 -7.79 27.70
CA ALA A 258 -7.91 -6.71 26.76
C ALA A 258 -9.04 -5.66 26.83
N PRO A 259 -8.71 -4.37 26.68
CA PRO A 259 -9.69 -3.31 26.70
C PRO A 259 -10.74 -3.52 25.60
N LEU A 260 -11.99 -3.23 25.94
CA LEU A 260 -13.08 -3.25 24.97
C LEU A 260 -12.90 -2.12 23.96
N ARG A 261 -13.17 -2.43 22.71
CA ARG A 261 -13.18 -1.50 21.59
C ARG A 261 -14.57 -1.41 21.00
N VAL A 262 -14.87 -0.30 20.36
CA VAL A 262 -16.22 -0.01 19.86
C VAL A 262 -16.20 0.13 18.34
N TYR A 263 -17.11 -0.56 17.69
CA TYR A 263 -17.44 -0.34 16.29
C TYR A 263 -18.87 0.15 16.17
N ARG A 264 -19.09 1.28 15.51
CA ARG A 264 -20.41 1.81 15.16
C ARG A 264 -20.55 1.90 13.65
N HIS A 265 -21.71 1.47 13.19
CA HIS A 265 -22.12 1.70 11.81
C HIS A 265 -23.39 2.54 11.79
N PHE A 266 -23.37 3.58 10.94
CA PHE A 266 -24.54 4.44 10.69
C PHE A 266 -24.95 4.35 9.22
N ALA A 267 -26.20 4.01 8.96
CA ALA A 267 -26.81 4.08 7.65
C ALA A 267 -27.28 5.51 7.38
N ALA A 268 -26.50 6.27 6.62
CA ALA A 268 -26.81 7.67 6.32
C ALA A 268 -26.29 8.09 4.95
N ASN A 269 -27.06 8.96 4.29
CA ASN A 269 -26.58 9.71 3.14
C ASN A 269 -25.82 10.95 3.63
N LEU A 270 -24.61 11.14 3.15
CA LEU A 270 -23.70 12.23 3.55
C LEU A 270 -23.68 13.40 2.56
N ASP A 271 -24.58 13.43 1.56
CA ASP A 271 -24.74 14.66 0.78
C ASP A 271 -25.26 15.79 1.67
N ASP A 272 -24.99 17.04 1.30
CA ASP A 272 -25.21 18.20 2.13
C ASP A 272 -26.68 18.34 2.60
N SER A 273 -27.64 18.01 1.73
CA SER A 273 -29.06 18.11 2.06
C SER A 273 -29.49 17.10 3.12
N HIS A 274 -29.04 15.86 3.00
CA HIS A 274 -29.36 14.79 3.95
C HIS A 274 -28.54 14.90 5.23
N PHE A 275 -27.27 15.30 5.12
CA PHE A 275 -26.41 15.46 6.30
C PHE A 275 -26.85 16.61 7.18
N GLN A 276 -27.32 17.75 6.60
CA GLN A 276 -27.96 18.85 7.34
C GLN A 276 -29.25 18.42 8.00
N ALA A 277 -30.10 17.66 7.29
CA ALA A 277 -31.35 17.15 7.85
C ALA A 277 -31.07 16.13 8.98
N ASN A 278 -29.98 15.39 8.94
CA ASN A 278 -29.55 14.45 9.98
C ASN A 278 -28.65 15.14 11.02
N ARG A 279 -29.18 16.25 11.62
CA ARG A 279 -28.48 16.98 12.67
C ARG A 279 -27.93 16.10 13.81
N PRO A 280 -28.65 15.06 14.29
CA PRO A 280 -28.13 14.16 15.33
C PRO A 280 -26.79 13.50 14.93
N LEU A 281 -26.63 13.04 13.67
CA LEU A 281 -25.38 12.45 13.21
C LEU A 281 -24.25 13.48 13.19
N ALA A 282 -24.51 14.69 12.71
CA ALA A 282 -23.52 15.76 12.70
C ALA A 282 -23.04 16.11 14.12
N LEU A 283 -23.95 16.20 15.09
CA LEU A 283 -23.62 16.43 16.49
C LEU A 283 -22.85 15.25 17.10
N HIS A 284 -23.24 14.02 16.79
CA HIS A 284 -22.53 12.83 17.24
C HIS A 284 -21.07 12.80 16.77
N LEU A 285 -20.86 13.12 15.48
CA LEU A 285 -19.53 13.18 14.92
C LEU A 285 -18.69 14.31 15.55
N ALA A 286 -19.27 15.51 15.71
CA ALA A 286 -18.58 16.63 16.32
C ALA A 286 -18.20 16.37 17.80
N ALA A 287 -19.03 15.63 18.53
CA ALA A 287 -18.77 15.27 19.93
C ALA A 287 -17.56 14.32 20.12
N LYS A 288 -17.03 13.72 19.04
CA LYS A 288 -15.83 12.88 19.12
C LYS A 288 -14.54 13.69 19.32
N GLY A 289 -14.58 15.01 19.11
CA GLY A 289 -13.39 15.85 19.16
C GLY A 289 -12.41 15.55 18.01
N ASP A 290 -11.12 15.46 18.33
CA ASP A 290 -10.09 15.10 17.35
C ASP A 290 -10.24 13.62 16.92
N VAL A 291 -10.22 13.38 15.60
CA VAL A 291 -10.36 12.05 15.02
C VAL A 291 -9.24 11.75 14.03
N ALA A 292 -8.97 10.46 13.79
CA ALA A 292 -8.33 10.00 12.57
C ALA A 292 -9.40 9.65 11.53
N ALA A 293 -9.09 9.79 10.25
CA ALA A 293 -10.03 9.42 9.21
C ALA A 293 -9.42 8.46 8.17
N LEU A 294 -10.25 7.53 7.71
CA LEU A 294 -9.97 6.70 6.55
C LEU A 294 -10.91 7.12 5.41
N ILE A 295 -10.34 7.50 4.26
CA ILE A 295 -11.09 8.05 3.13
C ILE A 295 -10.69 7.25 1.88
N LYS A 296 -11.25 6.05 1.75
CA LYS A 296 -10.90 5.10 0.69
C LYS A 296 -12.09 4.76 -0.21
N ALA A 297 -13.24 4.42 0.37
CA ALA A 297 -14.44 4.11 -0.38
C ALA A 297 -15.18 5.40 -0.75
N ALA A 298 -15.64 5.50 -2.01
CA ALA A 298 -16.36 6.64 -2.56
C ALA A 298 -15.76 8.03 -2.23
N SER A 299 -14.45 8.05 -1.95
CA SER A 299 -13.69 9.23 -1.53
C SER A 299 -13.78 10.39 -2.52
N TYR A 300 -13.96 10.10 -3.82
CA TYR A 300 -14.18 11.10 -4.87
C TYR A 300 -15.40 12.02 -4.62
N LEU A 301 -16.35 11.60 -3.80
CA LEU A 301 -17.50 12.43 -3.43
C LEU A 301 -17.07 13.69 -2.68
N LEU A 302 -15.95 13.66 -1.96
CA LEU A 302 -15.41 14.82 -1.26
C LEU A 302 -14.91 15.94 -2.19
N TRP A 303 -14.86 15.71 -3.50
CA TRP A 303 -14.57 16.74 -4.51
C TRP A 303 -15.79 17.54 -4.93
N PHE A 304 -17.00 17.00 -4.71
CA PHE A 304 -18.21 17.67 -5.11
C PHE A 304 -18.68 18.64 -4.01
N ASP A 305 -19.21 19.79 -4.42
CA ASP A 305 -19.74 20.78 -3.50
C ASP A 305 -20.99 20.28 -2.75
N THR A 306 -21.66 19.27 -3.29
CA THR A 306 -22.79 18.58 -2.63
C THR A 306 -22.37 17.70 -1.43
N PHE A 307 -21.09 17.57 -1.13
CA PHE A 307 -20.54 16.88 0.03
C PHE A 307 -19.65 17.81 0.88
N SER A 308 -19.92 19.11 0.82
CA SER A 308 -19.13 20.14 1.47
C SER A 308 -19.18 20.04 3.00
N HIS A 309 -20.30 19.64 3.59
CA HIS A 309 -20.47 19.56 5.04
C HIS A 309 -19.66 18.42 5.67
N ILE A 310 -19.71 17.23 5.08
CA ILE A 310 -18.85 16.12 5.58
C ILE A 310 -17.37 16.38 5.32
N ARG A 311 -17.02 17.05 4.22
CA ARG A 311 -15.66 17.52 3.96
C ARG A 311 -15.21 18.54 5.00
N ALA A 312 -16.05 19.52 5.34
CA ALA A 312 -15.76 20.51 6.38
C ALA A 312 -15.55 19.82 7.75
N TYR A 313 -16.43 18.89 8.12
CA TYR A 313 -16.25 18.10 9.34
C TYR A 313 -14.87 17.43 9.39
N LEU A 314 -14.45 16.78 8.30
CA LEU A 314 -13.13 16.14 8.25
C LEU A 314 -11.99 17.15 8.39
N LEU A 315 -12.11 18.31 7.73
CA LEU A 315 -11.10 19.37 7.82
C LEU A 315 -11.06 20.03 9.20
N ASP A 316 -12.18 20.08 9.93
CA ASP A 316 -12.25 20.69 11.25
C ASP A 316 -11.77 19.74 12.37
N HIS A 317 -12.10 18.45 12.28
CA HIS A 317 -11.92 17.48 13.35
C HIS A 317 -10.80 16.45 13.10
N ALA A 318 -10.49 16.12 11.85
CA ALA A 318 -9.41 15.17 11.62
C ALA A 318 -8.04 15.83 11.84
N THR A 319 -7.16 15.12 12.54
CA THR A 319 -5.75 15.53 12.68
C THR A 319 -4.84 14.74 11.74
N TRP A 320 -5.29 13.56 11.33
CA TRP A 320 -4.59 12.67 10.42
C TRP A 320 -5.61 11.89 9.57
N MET A 321 -5.40 11.86 8.26
CA MET A 321 -6.28 11.19 7.31
C MET A 321 -5.47 10.35 6.34
N LEU A 322 -5.99 9.17 5.99
CA LEU A 322 -5.46 8.30 4.94
C LEU A 322 -6.47 8.22 3.80
N SER A 323 -6.01 8.52 2.59
CA SER A 323 -6.85 8.45 1.38
C SER A 323 -6.07 7.96 0.16
N ASP A 324 -6.76 7.75 -0.93
CA ASP A 324 -6.15 7.71 -2.27
C ASP A 324 -6.18 9.12 -2.91
N SER A 325 -5.86 9.22 -4.21
CA SER A 325 -5.90 10.49 -4.96
C SER A 325 -7.29 11.10 -5.10
N THR A 326 -8.34 10.44 -4.61
CA THR A 326 -9.72 10.93 -4.69
C THR A 326 -10.23 11.45 -3.34
N GLY A 327 -9.34 11.64 -2.36
CA GLY A 327 -9.70 12.15 -1.03
C GLY A 327 -9.93 13.67 -0.98
N ILE A 328 -9.44 14.32 0.07
CA ILE A 328 -9.59 15.77 0.23
C ILE A 328 -8.80 16.51 -0.86
N PRO A 329 -9.43 17.47 -1.60
CA PRO A 329 -8.74 18.30 -2.58
C PRO A 329 -7.51 19.00 -1.98
N PRO A 330 -6.33 18.96 -2.64
CA PRO A 330 -5.10 19.56 -2.12
C PRO A 330 -5.20 21.04 -1.79
N SER A 331 -5.92 21.82 -2.58
CA SER A 331 -6.15 23.26 -2.31
C SER A 331 -6.91 23.48 -1.01
N LEU A 332 -7.97 22.68 -0.77
CA LEU A 332 -8.79 22.79 0.43
C LEU A 332 -8.05 22.27 1.66
N ALA A 333 -7.31 21.16 1.54
CA ALA A 333 -6.47 20.65 2.61
C ALA A 333 -5.43 21.68 3.05
N ARG A 334 -4.73 22.30 2.08
CA ARG A 334 -3.74 23.35 2.36
C ARG A 334 -4.37 24.58 3.00
N ALA A 335 -5.52 25.04 2.50
CA ALA A 335 -6.26 26.17 3.06
C ALA A 335 -6.69 25.92 4.51
N ALA A 336 -6.98 24.68 4.88
CA ALA A 336 -7.32 24.26 6.24
C ALA A 336 -6.09 23.94 7.12
N GLY A 337 -4.87 24.21 6.64
CA GLY A 337 -3.63 24.02 7.40
C GLY A 337 -3.14 22.57 7.44
N PHE A 338 -3.42 21.78 6.39
CA PHE A 338 -2.91 20.42 6.26
C PHE A 338 -1.74 20.35 5.28
N GLU A 339 -0.85 19.43 5.56
CA GLU A 339 0.17 18.93 4.65
C GLU A 339 -0.25 17.58 4.08
N GLN A 340 0.12 17.33 2.82
CA GLN A 340 -0.19 16.08 2.14
C GLN A 340 1.08 15.41 1.67
N GLU A 341 1.20 14.12 1.94
CA GLU A 341 2.33 13.26 1.60
C GLU A 341 1.82 12.11 0.71
N CYS A 342 2.48 11.91 -0.44
CA CYS A 342 2.04 11.00 -1.48
C CYS A 342 2.91 9.74 -1.54
N PHE A 343 2.27 8.57 -1.74
CA PHE A 343 2.92 7.27 -1.84
C PHE A 343 2.40 6.51 -3.06
N GLY A 344 3.29 5.85 -3.78
CA GLY A 344 2.96 5.11 -5.00
C GLY A 344 2.99 5.98 -6.25
N LEU A 345 2.36 5.49 -7.31
CA LEU A 345 2.30 6.16 -8.62
C LEU A 345 0.89 6.67 -8.88
N PHE A 346 0.80 7.84 -9.48
CA PHE A 346 -0.46 8.40 -9.93
C PHE A 346 -0.27 9.20 -11.23
N HIS A 347 -0.77 8.66 -12.34
CA HIS A 347 -0.73 9.28 -13.67
C HIS A 347 -2.07 9.90 -14.07
N GLY A 348 -3.10 9.71 -13.28
CA GLY A 348 -4.43 10.27 -13.47
C GLY A 348 -5.54 9.30 -13.06
N PRO A 349 -6.76 9.82 -12.89
CA PRO A 349 -7.90 8.99 -12.46
C PRO A 349 -8.26 7.97 -13.53
N MET A 350 -8.51 6.72 -13.10
CA MET A 350 -8.91 5.61 -13.97
C MET A 350 -10.23 5.88 -14.72
N LEU A 351 -11.14 6.64 -14.10
CA LEU A 351 -12.45 6.93 -14.66
C LEU A 351 -12.55 8.38 -15.13
N ALA A 352 -12.97 8.59 -16.37
CA ALA A 352 -13.12 9.92 -16.98
C ALA A 352 -14.02 10.86 -16.17
N GLN A 353 -15.00 10.33 -15.44
CA GLN A 353 -15.88 11.09 -14.56
C GLN A 353 -15.16 11.81 -13.41
N TYR A 354 -13.92 11.42 -13.10
CA TYR A 354 -13.07 12.06 -12.10
C TYR A 354 -12.02 12.99 -12.72
N SER A 355 -12.15 13.31 -14.01
CA SER A 355 -11.19 14.16 -14.74
C SER A 355 -10.97 15.54 -14.12
N ASN A 356 -12.00 16.09 -13.44
CA ASN A 356 -11.88 17.39 -12.75
C ASN A 356 -10.88 17.36 -11.58
N THR A 357 -10.62 16.18 -11.00
CA THR A 357 -9.67 16.01 -9.90
C THR A 357 -8.23 15.87 -10.42
N LYS A 358 -8.06 15.61 -11.72
CA LYS A 358 -6.81 15.19 -12.33
C LYS A 358 -5.68 16.21 -12.15
N SER A 359 -5.90 17.47 -12.49
CA SER A 359 -4.84 18.47 -12.55
C SER A 359 -4.23 18.78 -11.19
N GLU A 360 -5.06 18.90 -10.17
CA GLU A 360 -4.61 19.28 -8.82
C GLU A 360 -3.84 18.14 -8.13
N PHE A 361 -4.31 16.90 -8.26
CA PHE A 361 -3.58 15.75 -7.71
C PHE A 361 -2.34 15.42 -8.52
N LEU A 362 -2.36 15.52 -9.85
CA LEU A 362 -1.14 15.36 -10.65
C LEU A 362 -0.08 16.36 -10.23
N ALA A 363 -0.44 17.63 -10.09
CA ALA A 363 0.50 18.66 -9.64
C ALA A 363 1.08 18.35 -8.25
N LEU A 364 0.25 17.81 -7.34
CA LEU A 364 0.70 17.38 -6.02
C LEU A 364 1.69 16.20 -6.12
N TRP A 365 1.36 15.16 -6.92
CA TRP A 365 2.24 13.99 -7.11
C TRP A 365 3.55 14.35 -7.82
N GLU A 366 3.50 15.23 -8.83
CA GLU A 366 4.68 15.74 -9.53
C GLU A 366 5.60 16.56 -8.63
N ALA A 367 5.02 17.35 -7.72
CA ALA A 367 5.78 18.17 -6.76
C ALA A 367 6.27 17.39 -5.54
N SER A 368 5.73 16.18 -5.28
CA SER A 368 6.05 15.39 -4.10
C SER A 368 7.25 14.48 -4.37
N PRO A 369 8.10 14.22 -3.34
CA PRO A 369 9.10 13.16 -3.43
C PRO A 369 8.42 11.83 -3.76
N ARG A 370 8.98 11.08 -4.70
CA ARG A 370 8.46 9.75 -5.04
C ARG A 370 8.69 8.80 -3.88
N GLN A 371 7.61 8.30 -3.30
CA GLN A 371 7.63 7.35 -2.20
C GLN A 371 6.96 6.05 -2.60
N PRO A 372 7.44 4.89 -2.12
CA PRO A 372 6.87 3.60 -2.50
C PRO A 372 5.51 3.36 -1.87
N LEU A 373 4.73 2.51 -2.54
CA LEU A 373 3.57 1.88 -1.93
C LEU A 373 3.62 0.37 -2.25
N PRO A 374 4.00 -0.48 -1.28
CA PRO A 374 4.20 -1.91 -1.53
C PRO A 374 2.89 -2.72 -1.58
N PHE A 375 1.73 -2.08 -1.59
CA PHE A 375 0.41 -2.70 -1.61
C PHE A 375 -0.59 -1.83 -2.36
N TYR A 376 -1.70 -2.43 -2.77
CA TYR A 376 -2.82 -1.70 -3.37
C TYR A 376 -3.64 -0.96 -2.30
N PHE A 377 -4.02 0.29 -2.62
CA PHE A 377 -4.87 1.11 -1.76
C PHE A 377 -5.82 1.98 -2.60
N GLY A 378 -7.11 1.98 -2.25
CA GLY A 378 -8.13 2.78 -2.93
C GLY A 378 -8.40 2.38 -4.39
N TYR A 379 -8.76 3.34 -5.20
CA TYR A 379 -8.95 3.17 -6.64
C TYR A 379 -7.58 3.18 -7.35
N PRO A 380 -7.36 2.29 -8.33
CA PRO A 380 -6.15 2.37 -9.15
C PRO A 380 -6.16 3.65 -10.01
N ASP A 381 -4.98 4.10 -10.41
CA ASP A 381 -4.84 5.14 -11.41
C ASP A 381 -5.19 4.64 -12.82
N VAL A 382 -5.05 5.52 -13.84
CA VAL A 382 -5.37 5.20 -15.24
C VAL A 382 -4.55 4.01 -15.77
N ASP A 383 -3.34 3.80 -15.26
CA ASP A 383 -2.45 2.71 -15.66
C ASP A 383 -2.50 1.52 -14.71
N GLY A 384 -3.38 1.56 -13.70
CA GLY A 384 -3.60 0.47 -12.76
C GLY A 384 -2.68 0.49 -11.54
N HIS A 385 -1.91 1.56 -11.32
CA HIS A 385 -1.01 1.66 -10.17
C HIS A 385 -1.76 1.92 -8.87
N GLY A 386 -1.18 1.44 -7.77
CA GLY A 386 -1.62 1.79 -6.42
C GLY A 386 -1.05 3.14 -6.00
N HIS A 387 -1.85 3.94 -5.32
CA HIS A 387 -1.43 5.22 -4.78
C HIS A 387 -2.17 5.52 -3.47
N MET A 388 -1.53 6.24 -2.57
CA MET A 388 -2.04 6.56 -1.25
C MET A 388 -1.58 7.94 -0.84
N MET A 389 -2.41 8.67 -0.14
CA MET A 389 -2.11 10.01 0.36
C MET A 389 -2.37 10.08 1.86
N VAL A 390 -1.39 10.57 2.59
CA VAL A 390 -1.53 10.97 3.98
C VAL A 390 -1.78 12.47 4.03
N THR A 391 -2.82 12.88 4.74
CA THR A 391 -3.15 14.28 4.99
C THR A 391 -3.11 14.52 6.49
N ARG A 392 -2.22 15.41 6.97
CA ARG A 392 -2.01 15.68 8.40
C ARG A 392 -2.00 17.17 8.70
N ARG A 393 -2.43 17.58 9.90
CA ARG A 393 -2.35 19.01 10.30
C ARG A 393 -0.89 19.44 10.41
N ALA A 394 -0.57 20.57 9.81
CA ALA A 394 0.73 21.21 9.97
C ALA A 394 0.99 21.53 11.46
N GLY A 395 2.17 21.18 11.97
CA GLY A 395 2.57 21.43 13.36
C GLY A 395 2.30 20.31 14.35
N LYS A 396 1.61 19.22 13.99
CA LYS A 396 1.57 17.95 14.76
C LYS A 396 2.42 16.87 14.07
N SER A 397 3.58 17.23 13.55
CA SER A 397 4.54 16.25 13.08
C SER A 397 5.09 15.51 14.29
N ALA A 398 5.00 14.17 14.31
CA ALA A 398 5.98 13.42 15.06
C ALA A 398 7.34 13.87 14.53
N ALA A 399 8.11 14.56 15.37
CA ALA A 399 9.44 15.00 15.04
C ALA A 399 10.24 13.75 14.66
N THR A 400 10.36 13.48 13.37
CA THR A 400 11.57 12.84 12.90
C THR A 400 12.66 13.85 13.28
N ASP A 401 13.44 13.50 14.29
CA ASP A 401 14.63 14.25 14.66
C ASP A 401 15.39 14.56 13.37
N ALA A 402 15.39 15.83 12.99
CA ALA A 402 16.12 16.28 11.81
C ALA A 402 17.65 16.05 11.93
N ASN A 403 18.09 15.58 13.09
CA ASN A 403 19.45 15.16 13.42
C ASN A 403 19.63 13.64 13.52
N ALA A 404 18.59 12.82 13.45
CA ALA A 404 18.74 11.38 13.30
C ALA A 404 19.13 11.12 11.84
N GLY A 405 20.33 10.63 11.59
CA GLY A 405 20.74 10.14 10.27
C GLY A 405 19.74 9.11 9.74
N PRO A 406 19.78 8.78 8.44
CA PRO A 406 18.81 7.87 7.83
C PRO A 406 18.73 6.55 8.59
N ALA A 407 17.52 6.08 8.84
CA ALA A 407 17.29 4.84 9.59
C ALA A 407 17.95 3.66 8.87
N MET A 408 18.75 2.90 9.62
CA MET A 408 19.41 1.68 9.15
C MET A 408 18.58 0.46 9.57
N ASP A 409 18.40 -0.48 8.64
CA ASP A 409 17.89 -1.82 8.95
C ASP A 409 18.86 -2.91 8.46
N GLN A 410 18.54 -4.18 8.73
CA GLN A 410 19.33 -5.32 8.28
C GLN A 410 18.57 -6.04 7.17
N ALA A 411 19.19 -6.20 6.00
CA ALA A 411 18.63 -6.92 4.89
C ALA A 411 19.65 -7.95 4.34
N SER A 412 19.26 -9.20 4.27
CA SER A 412 20.05 -10.30 3.66
C SER A 412 21.52 -10.36 4.08
N GLY A 413 21.79 -10.09 5.37
CA GLY A 413 23.15 -10.12 5.94
C GLY A 413 24.01 -8.90 5.59
N GLY A 414 23.40 -7.75 5.42
CA GLY A 414 24.06 -6.46 5.24
C GLY A 414 23.26 -5.32 5.86
N SER A 415 23.92 -4.19 6.07
CA SER A 415 23.28 -2.96 6.51
C SER A 415 22.60 -2.29 5.34
N HIS A 416 21.37 -1.88 5.51
CA HIS A 416 20.56 -1.26 4.49
C HIS A 416 20.01 0.09 4.96
N TRP A 417 19.99 1.07 4.08
CA TRP A 417 19.41 2.40 4.25
C TRP A 417 18.50 2.72 3.10
N ARG A 418 17.37 3.31 3.38
CA ARG A 418 16.49 3.90 2.40
C ARG A 418 16.53 5.41 2.56
N LEU A 419 17.28 6.07 1.70
CA LEU A 419 17.47 7.52 1.71
C LEU A 419 16.29 8.20 1.02
N LEU A 420 15.81 9.29 1.59
CA LEU A 420 14.83 10.16 0.94
C LEU A 420 15.55 11.31 0.26
N THR A 421 15.30 11.49 -1.03
CA THR A 421 15.89 12.56 -1.81
C THR A 421 14.83 13.30 -2.62
N PRO A 422 15.08 14.57 -3.03
CA PRO A 422 14.17 15.30 -3.90
C PRO A 422 13.93 14.63 -5.27
N LYS A 423 14.84 13.73 -5.69
CA LYS A 423 14.77 12.99 -6.97
C LYS A 423 14.21 11.56 -6.81
N GLY A 424 13.57 11.27 -5.68
CA GLY A 424 13.03 9.97 -5.32
C GLY A 424 13.92 9.20 -4.34
N PRO A 425 13.42 8.07 -3.79
CA PRO A 425 14.17 7.25 -2.85
C PRO A 425 15.43 6.66 -3.46
N VAL A 426 16.42 6.38 -2.59
CA VAL A 426 17.64 5.67 -2.96
C VAL A 426 17.89 4.59 -1.91
N HIS A 427 17.91 3.31 -2.32
CA HIS A 427 18.37 2.25 -1.45
C HIS A 427 19.89 2.17 -1.49
N VAL A 428 20.49 2.04 -0.32
CA VAL A 428 21.92 1.78 -0.16
C VAL A 428 22.08 0.52 0.68
N TRP A 429 22.91 -0.40 0.22
CA TRP A 429 23.18 -1.63 0.95
C TRP A 429 24.67 -1.92 1.01
N GLN A 430 25.13 -2.31 2.20
CA GLN A 430 26.52 -2.60 2.49
C GLN A 430 26.65 -4.01 3.06
N PRO A 431 27.43 -4.92 2.46
CA PRO A 431 27.55 -6.27 2.96
C PRO A 431 28.24 -6.35 4.31
N THR A 432 27.88 -7.35 5.11
CA THR A 432 28.70 -7.72 6.28
C THR A 432 30.11 -8.10 5.82
N GLY A 433 31.14 -7.54 6.46
CA GLY A 433 32.53 -7.72 6.06
C GLY A 433 33.01 -6.79 4.94
N TYR A 434 32.27 -5.72 4.68
CA TYR A 434 32.68 -4.65 3.78
C TYR A 434 34.05 -4.10 4.17
N ASP A 435 34.96 -4.06 3.21
CA ASP A 435 36.31 -3.51 3.38
C ASP A 435 36.48 -2.28 2.48
N PRO A 436 36.36 -1.05 3.03
CA PRO A 436 36.42 0.17 2.24
C PRO A 436 37.74 0.37 1.49
N ALA A 437 38.83 -0.25 1.95
CA ALA A 437 40.13 -0.13 1.29
C ALA A 437 40.19 -0.87 -0.06
N THR A 438 39.29 -1.83 -0.29
CA THR A 438 39.24 -2.66 -1.52
C THR A 438 37.86 -2.71 -2.14
N ALA A 439 36.89 -1.98 -1.59
CA ALA A 439 35.54 -1.94 -2.09
C ALA A 439 35.43 -1.18 -3.41
N GLY A 440 34.41 -1.55 -4.18
CA GLY A 440 33.90 -0.74 -5.29
C GLY A 440 32.47 -0.26 -5.03
N THR A 441 31.83 0.21 -6.07
CA THR A 441 30.43 0.67 -6.04
C THR A 441 29.64 -0.02 -7.13
N VAL A 442 28.46 -0.53 -6.81
CA VAL A 442 27.49 -1.04 -7.78
C VAL A 442 26.25 -0.15 -7.75
N VAL A 443 25.87 0.41 -8.90
CA VAL A 443 24.62 1.12 -9.06
C VAL A 443 23.68 0.26 -9.88
N TYR A 444 22.51 -0.07 -9.32
CA TYR A 444 21.47 -0.83 -10.03
C TYR A 444 20.30 0.09 -10.37
N VAL A 445 19.92 0.12 -11.65
CA VAL A 445 18.83 0.95 -12.17
C VAL A 445 17.67 0.05 -12.60
N HIS A 446 16.47 0.30 -12.08
CA HIS A 446 15.28 -0.45 -12.46
C HIS A 446 14.72 -0.04 -13.82
N GLY A 447 13.82 -0.86 -14.37
CA GLY A 447 13.12 -0.60 -15.62
C GLY A 447 11.79 0.14 -15.43
N TYR A 448 10.99 0.22 -16.51
CA TYR A 448 9.66 0.81 -16.50
C TYR A 448 8.66 -0.08 -15.74
N TYR A 449 7.49 0.50 -15.42
CA TYR A 449 6.37 -0.13 -14.73
C TYR A 449 6.68 -0.59 -13.29
N THR A 450 7.73 -0.03 -12.69
CA THR A 450 8.08 -0.22 -11.28
C THR A 450 8.75 1.05 -10.76
N ASN A 451 8.88 1.19 -9.46
CA ASN A 451 9.71 2.18 -8.79
C ASN A 451 10.86 1.49 -8.06
N VAL A 452 11.76 2.26 -7.47
CA VAL A 452 12.94 1.73 -6.78
C VAL A 452 12.59 0.74 -5.67
N ASP A 453 11.54 1.00 -4.88
CA ASP A 453 11.13 0.10 -3.80
C ASP A 453 10.44 -1.17 -4.32
N GLY A 454 9.65 -1.04 -5.39
CA GLY A 454 9.09 -2.16 -6.12
C GLY A 454 10.20 -3.06 -6.67
N ALA A 455 11.22 -2.48 -7.29
CA ALA A 455 12.38 -3.22 -7.78
C ALA A 455 13.19 -3.83 -6.64
N TRP A 456 13.44 -3.08 -5.55
CA TRP A 456 14.14 -3.60 -4.38
C TRP A 456 13.49 -4.88 -3.85
N ALA A 457 12.18 -4.90 -3.71
CA ALA A 457 11.42 -6.03 -3.18
C ALA A 457 11.22 -7.15 -4.21
N GLN A 458 10.76 -6.81 -5.43
CA GLN A 458 10.36 -7.81 -6.44
C GLN A 458 11.55 -8.48 -7.11
N HIS A 459 12.65 -7.74 -7.31
CA HIS A 459 13.88 -8.31 -7.81
C HIS A 459 14.73 -8.93 -6.70
N ALA A 460 14.29 -8.89 -5.44
CA ALA A 460 15.03 -9.40 -4.29
C ALA A 460 16.49 -8.91 -4.30
N LEU A 461 16.69 -7.59 -4.40
CA LEU A 461 18.01 -7.02 -4.69
C LEU A 461 19.00 -7.25 -3.56
N ALA A 462 18.58 -7.14 -2.29
CA ALA A 462 19.45 -7.43 -1.15
C ALA A 462 19.98 -8.86 -1.17
N GLU A 463 19.12 -9.83 -1.52
CA GLU A 463 19.49 -11.25 -1.67
C GLU A 463 20.47 -11.46 -2.82
N GLN A 464 20.25 -10.80 -3.97
CA GLN A 464 21.13 -10.88 -5.13
C GLN A 464 22.50 -10.24 -4.85
N PHE A 465 22.52 -9.09 -4.17
CA PHE A 465 23.77 -8.45 -3.76
C PHE A 465 24.54 -9.33 -2.78
N ALA A 466 23.87 -9.89 -1.77
CA ALA A 466 24.48 -10.82 -0.83
C ALA A 466 25.00 -12.08 -1.54
N ALA A 467 24.24 -12.65 -2.48
CA ALA A 467 24.63 -13.84 -3.24
C ALA A 467 25.84 -13.59 -4.15
N SER A 468 26.04 -12.37 -4.63
CA SER A 468 27.20 -12.01 -5.44
C SER A 468 28.52 -12.09 -4.67
N LYS A 469 28.50 -11.90 -3.35
CA LYS A 469 29.69 -11.84 -2.49
C LYS A 469 30.75 -10.84 -2.94
N VAL A 470 30.38 -9.83 -3.72
CA VAL A 470 31.32 -8.77 -4.09
C VAL A 470 31.47 -7.76 -2.95
N ASN A 471 32.68 -7.25 -2.79
CA ASN A 471 32.99 -6.20 -1.83
C ASN A 471 32.65 -4.84 -2.46
N ALA A 472 31.41 -4.40 -2.33
CA ALA A 472 30.94 -3.16 -2.92
C ALA A 472 29.88 -2.49 -2.06
N LEU A 473 29.78 -1.17 -2.17
CA LEU A 473 28.60 -0.41 -1.78
C LEU A 473 27.58 -0.55 -2.92
N PHE A 474 26.37 -1.01 -2.61
CA PHE A 474 25.27 -1.13 -3.57
C PHE A 474 24.32 0.04 -3.43
N ILE A 475 24.03 0.72 -4.54
CA ILE A 475 23.16 1.89 -4.61
C ILE A 475 22.08 1.61 -5.65
N VAL A 476 20.83 1.81 -5.27
CA VAL A 476 19.67 1.62 -6.15
C VAL A 476 18.86 2.90 -6.13
N PRO A 477 19.01 3.79 -7.12
CA PRO A 477 18.26 5.05 -7.19
C PRO A 477 16.89 4.85 -7.82
N GLU A 478 15.99 5.79 -7.57
CA GLU A 478 14.78 5.97 -8.36
C GLU A 478 15.14 6.30 -9.81
N ALA A 479 14.41 5.70 -10.74
CA ALA A 479 14.56 5.89 -12.19
C ALA A 479 13.18 6.06 -12.83
N PRO A 480 13.07 6.51 -14.08
CA PRO A 480 11.79 6.62 -14.76
C PRO A 480 11.00 5.32 -14.75
N SER A 481 9.72 5.41 -14.37
CA SER A 481 8.77 4.30 -14.43
C SER A 481 8.00 4.23 -15.76
N GLY A 482 8.20 5.22 -16.65
CA GLY A 482 7.60 5.31 -17.98
C GLY A 482 8.51 5.97 -19.01
N GLY A 483 8.20 5.78 -20.28
CA GLY A 483 8.96 6.33 -21.39
C GLY A 483 8.92 7.85 -21.47
N ASP A 484 7.86 8.48 -21.00
CA ASP A 484 7.62 9.93 -21.07
C ASP A 484 8.18 10.69 -19.85
N GLU A 485 8.62 9.97 -18.83
CA GLU A 485 9.20 10.60 -17.64
C GLU A 485 10.66 11.04 -17.89
N GLU A 486 11.06 12.13 -17.25
CA GLU A 486 12.45 12.57 -17.25
C GLU A 486 13.34 11.63 -16.43
N VAL A 487 14.61 11.54 -16.79
CA VAL A 487 15.61 10.79 -16.03
C VAL A 487 15.83 11.46 -14.68
N SER A 488 15.53 10.76 -13.57
CA SER A 488 15.63 11.31 -12.21
C SER A 488 17.08 11.73 -11.86
N TRP A 489 18.06 10.92 -12.28
CA TRP A 489 19.48 11.15 -12.02
C TRP A 489 20.27 11.20 -13.33
N PRO A 490 20.21 12.29 -14.11
CA PRO A 490 20.93 12.40 -15.37
C PRO A 490 22.46 12.47 -15.20
N VAL A 491 22.93 12.81 -14.00
CA VAL A 491 24.35 12.90 -13.63
C VAL A 491 24.64 11.93 -12.49
N LEU A 492 25.49 10.94 -12.73
CA LEU A 492 25.86 9.92 -11.73
C LEU A 492 26.57 10.55 -10.52
N GLY A 493 27.41 11.54 -10.76
CA GLY A 493 28.13 12.25 -9.70
C GLY A 493 27.21 12.92 -8.68
N GLU A 494 26.05 13.43 -9.09
CA GLU A 494 25.05 13.98 -8.18
C GLU A 494 24.42 12.91 -7.27
N LEU A 495 24.09 11.75 -7.83
CA LEU A 495 23.58 10.61 -7.05
C LEU A 495 24.60 10.18 -5.98
N LEU A 496 25.85 10.00 -6.37
CA LEU A 496 26.90 9.54 -5.45
C LEU A 496 27.16 10.59 -4.34
N THR A 497 27.19 11.87 -4.70
CA THR A 497 27.35 12.98 -3.74
C THR A 497 26.18 13.02 -2.75
N GLU A 498 24.96 12.80 -3.20
CA GLU A 498 23.78 12.78 -2.34
C GLU A 498 23.80 11.60 -1.35
N VAL A 499 24.21 10.43 -1.80
CA VAL A 499 24.41 9.26 -0.93
C VAL A 499 25.48 9.53 0.14
N GLU A 500 26.63 10.09 -0.27
CA GLU A 500 27.72 10.42 0.66
C GLU A 500 27.31 11.51 1.67
N ARG A 501 26.52 12.47 1.24
CA ARG A 501 25.99 13.55 2.10
C ARG A 501 25.06 13.00 3.20
N GLN A 502 24.17 12.05 2.85
CA GLN A 502 23.22 11.50 3.80
C GLN A 502 23.82 10.41 4.70
N LEU A 503 24.80 9.65 4.18
CA LEU A 503 25.49 8.59 4.93
C LEU A 503 26.91 9.03 5.30
N ALA A 504 27.01 9.88 6.30
CA ALA A 504 28.31 10.39 6.78
C ALA A 504 29.30 9.25 7.06
N GLY A 505 30.48 9.31 6.44
CA GLY A 505 31.51 8.28 6.53
C GLY A 505 31.44 7.17 5.47
N THR A 506 30.38 7.12 4.65
CA THR A 506 30.29 6.22 3.51
C THR A 506 30.72 6.94 2.23
N LYS A 507 31.58 6.31 1.44
CA LYS A 507 32.04 6.85 0.16
C LYS A 507 31.81 5.88 -0.98
N ALA A 508 31.47 6.40 -2.13
CA ALA A 508 31.42 5.64 -3.38
C ALA A 508 32.85 5.47 -3.93
N HIS A 509 33.35 4.25 -3.93
CA HIS A 509 34.70 3.91 -4.37
C HIS A 509 34.72 3.38 -5.80
N ALA A 510 35.77 3.67 -6.53
CA ALA A 510 36.10 2.94 -7.75
C ALA A 510 36.57 1.52 -7.43
N PRO A 511 36.31 0.51 -8.29
CA PRO A 511 35.60 0.61 -9.57
C PRO A 511 34.10 0.82 -9.42
N ILE A 512 33.49 1.61 -10.31
CA ILE A 512 32.03 1.80 -10.37
C ILE A 512 31.47 0.90 -11.47
N VAL A 513 30.47 0.11 -11.11
CA VAL A 513 29.75 -0.81 -11.99
C VAL A 513 28.28 -0.42 -12.03
N VAL A 514 27.74 -0.26 -13.21
CA VAL A 514 26.32 0.06 -13.40
C VAL A 514 25.61 -1.12 -14.01
N ALA A 515 24.56 -1.60 -13.35
CA ALA A 515 23.67 -2.64 -13.86
C ALA A 515 22.25 -2.06 -14.00
N GLY A 516 21.50 -2.48 -15.02
CA GLY A 516 20.13 -2.01 -15.15
C GLY A 516 19.28 -2.90 -16.02
N HIS A 517 17.96 -2.83 -15.79
CA HIS A 517 16.96 -3.66 -16.44
C HIS A 517 16.05 -2.83 -17.34
N SER A 518 15.68 -3.37 -18.52
CA SER A 518 14.60 -2.82 -19.36
C SER A 518 14.78 -1.31 -19.64
N GLY A 519 13.82 -0.48 -19.21
CA GLY A 519 13.83 0.99 -19.35
C GLY A 519 15.02 1.72 -18.72
N ALA A 520 15.86 1.06 -17.94
CA ALA A 520 17.08 1.62 -17.35
C ALA A 520 18.07 2.18 -18.37
N TRP A 521 17.98 1.78 -19.63
CA TRP A 521 18.88 2.23 -20.69
C TRP A 521 18.96 3.74 -20.83
N ARG A 522 17.87 4.48 -20.51
CA ARG A 522 17.85 5.95 -20.58
C ARG A 522 18.75 6.57 -19.51
N THR A 523 18.61 6.13 -18.28
CA THR A 523 19.45 6.59 -17.16
C THR A 523 20.90 6.15 -17.33
N MET A 524 21.12 4.88 -17.70
CA MET A 524 22.46 4.38 -17.93
C MET A 524 23.14 5.08 -19.11
N GLY A 525 22.39 5.37 -20.17
CA GLY A 525 22.90 6.09 -21.34
C GLY A 525 23.29 7.53 -21.05
N SER A 526 22.65 8.22 -20.08
CA SER A 526 23.08 9.56 -19.66
C SER A 526 24.44 9.55 -18.95
N TRP A 527 24.84 8.42 -18.35
CA TRP A 527 26.09 8.25 -17.62
C TRP A 527 27.26 7.77 -18.50
N THR A 528 27.06 7.62 -19.79
CA THR A 528 28.11 7.28 -20.77
C THR A 528 28.87 8.50 -21.30
N GLU A 529 28.53 9.69 -20.87
CA GLU A 529 29.08 10.96 -21.33
C GLU A 529 29.69 11.77 -20.17
N GLY A 530 30.51 12.76 -20.52
CA GLY A 530 31.11 13.68 -19.56
C GLY A 530 32.08 13.03 -18.57
N GLU A 531 32.13 13.57 -17.36
CA GLU A 531 33.02 13.05 -16.30
C GLU A 531 32.54 11.71 -15.73
N ASP A 532 31.24 11.43 -15.76
CA ASP A 532 30.67 10.17 -15.28
C ASP A 532 31.14 8.99 -16.13
N ALA A 533 31.26 9.18 -17.44
CA ALA A 533 31.76 8.16 -18.37
C ALA A 533 33.17 7.64 -18.00
N LYS A 534 34.01 8.51 -17.45
CA LYS A 534 35.38 8.16 -17.01
C LYS A 534 35.39 7.38 -15.69
N ARG A 535 34.32 7.46 -14.91
CA ARG A 535 34.21 6.83 -13.59
C ARG A 535 33.64 5.41 -13.67
N VAL A 536 32.81 5.11 -14.70
CA VAL A 536 32.17 3.81 -14.86
C VAL A 536 33.10 2.84 -15.57
N GLU A 537 33.43 1.72 -14.92
CA GLU A 537 34.32 0.70 -15.45
C GLU A 537 33.59 -0.50 -16.05
N ALA A 538 32.30 -0.67 -15.76
CA ALA A 538 31.47 -1.70 -16.39
C ALA A 538 30.00 -1.32 -16.44
N PHE A 539 29.35 -1.66 -17.56
CA PHE A 539 27.90 -1.68 -17.70
C PHE A 539 27.38 -3.12 -17.87
N ILE A 540 26.27 -3.43 -17.21
CA ILE A 540 25.54 -4.70 -17.33
C ILE A 540 24.09 -4.38 -17.71
N LEU A 541 23.75 -4.58 -18.98
CA LEU A 541 22.40 -4.34 -19.51
C LEU A 541 21.61 -5.64 -19.45
N LEU A 542 20.67 -5.71 -18.52
CA LEU A 542 19.79 -6.86 -18.31
C LEU A 542 18.51 -6.67 -19.15
N ASP A 543 18.56 -7.13 -20.40
CA ASP A 543 17.54 -6.91 -21.43
C ASP A 543 17.17 -5.43 -21.58
N ALA A 544 18.18 -4.56 -21.63
CA ALA A 544 18.06 -3.11 -21.52
C ALA A 544 18.64 -2.34 -22.72
N LEU A 545 18.93 -2.98 -23.85
CA LEU A 545 19.42 -2.29 -25.05
C LEU A 545 18.26 -1.89 -25.96
N TYR A 546 17.40 -0.96 -25.49
CA TYR A 546 16.27 -0.46 -26.27
C TYR A 546 16.59 0.84 -27.05
N GLY A 547 17.75 1.48 -26.81
CA GLY A 547 18.19 2.70 -27.47
C GLY A 547 19.55 3.17 -26.96
N MET A 548 20.01 4.34 -27.47
CA MET A 548 21.31 4.94 -27.14
C MET A 548 22.52 4.04 -27.44
N ASP A 549 22.41 3.21 -28.47
CA ASP A 549 23.45 2.28 -28.90
C ASP A 549 24.77 3.00 -29.19
N ASP A 550 24.69 4.17 -29.83
CA ASP A 550 25.79 5.10 -30.13
C ASP A 550 26.50 5.59 -28.87
N LYS A 551 25.77 5.85 -27.81
CA LYS A 551 26.33 6.33 -26.54
C LYS A 551 27.15 5.23 -25.85
N PHE A 552 26.64 4.01 -25.80
CA PHE A 552 27.40 2.87 -25.27
C PHE A 552 28.63 2.53 -26.12
N GLN A 553 28.53 2.70 -27.45
CA GLN A 553 29.66 2.56 -28.34
C GLN A 553 30.74 3.60 -28.05
N SER A 554 30.37 4.88 -28.01
CA SER A 554 31.29 6.00 -27.71
C SER A 554 31.96 5.82 -26.35
N TRP A 555 31.21 5.33 -25.33
CA TRP A 555 31.78 5.05 -24.01
C TRP A 555 32.86 3.97 -24.07
N LEU A 556 32.68 2.90 -24.86
CA LEU A 556 33.70 1.86 -25.05
C LEU A 556 34.97 2.40 -25.72
N GLU A 557 34.83 3.41 -26.56
CA GLU A 557 35.95 4.05 -27.29
C GLU A 557 36.77 5.02 -26.41
N LEU A 558 36.15 5.60 -25.36
CA LEU A 558 36.82 6.54 -24.46
C LEU A 558 37.98 5.91 -23.65
N HIS A 559 38.05 4.58 -23.56
CA HIS A 559 39.01 3.89 -22.73
C HIS A 559 39.88 2.92 -23.58
N PRO A 560 40.79 3.41 -24.43
CA PRO A 560 41.67 2.55 -25.21
C PRO A 560 42.79 1.97 -24.33
N GLY A 561 43.00 0.65 -24.38
CA GLY A 561 44.12 0.02 -23.69
C GLY A 561 43.80 -1.28 -22.96
N ALA A 562 44.75 -1.77 -22.12
CA ALA A 562 44.62 -3.04 -21.41
C ALA A 562 43.52 -3.09 -20.34
N ASN A 563 43.16 -1.93 -19.77
CA ASN A 563 42.09 -1.77 -18.78
C ASN A 563 40.78 -1.29 -19.43
N ARG A 564 40.41 -1.92 -20.56
CA ARG A 564 39.16 -1.54 -21.26
C ARG A 564 37.93 -1.77 -20.37
N PRO A 565 36.96 -0.82 -20.41
CA PRO A 565 35.68 -0.99 -19.75
C PRO A 565 34.94 -2.22 -20.29
N ARG A 566 34.09 -2.79 -19.47
CA ARG A 566 33.38 -4.03 -19.81
C ARG A 566 31.90 -3.80 -19.99
N LEU A 567 31.39 -4.11 -21.17
CA LEU A 567 29.96 -4.13 -21.45
C LEU A 567 29.46 -5.58 -21.45
N THR A 568 28.43 -5.87 -20.66
CA THR A 568 27.75 -7.15 -20.66
C THR A 568 26.30 -6.92 -21.06
N LEU A 569 25.85 -7.59 -22.12
CA LEU A 569 24.49 -7.54 -22.61
C LEU A 569 23.81 -8.88 -22.32
N VAL A 570 22.70 -8.88 -21.62
CA VAL A 570 21.79 -10.03 -21.58
C VAL A 570 20.62 -9.68 -22.47
N SER A 571 20.36 -10.47 -23.47
CA SER A 571 19.31 -10.18 -24.47
C SER A 571 18.21 -11.23 -24.44
N LYS A 572 16.96 -10.75 -24.46
CA LYS A 572 15.74 -11.51 -24.63
C LYS A 572 14.82 -10.78 -25.61
N ASP A 573 14.14 -9.74 -25.15
CA ASP A 573 13.27 -8.92 -25.99
C ASP A 573 14.08 -7.94 -26.85
N THR A 574 15.28 -7.59 -26.40
CA THR A 574 16.26 -6.78 -27.15
C THR A 574 17.10 -7.57 -28.16
N ALA A 575 16.88 -8.88 -28.29
CA ALA A 575 17.72 -9.78 -29.12
C ALA A 575 17.83 -9.35 -30.59
N SER A 576 16.83 -8.70 -31.17
CA SER A 576 16.88 -8.18 -32.54
C SER A 576 17.76 -6.94 -32.71
N ARG A 577 18.01 -6.17 -31.65
CA ARG A 577 18.82 -4.95 -31.66
C ARG A 577 20.31 -5.22 -31.48
N VAL A 578 20.63 -6.33 -30.83
CA VAL A 578 22.01 -6.68 -30.49
C VAL A 578 22.91 -6.93 -31.72
N PRO A 579 22.52 -7.70 -32.76
CA PRO A 579 23.39 -7.93 -33.89
C PRO A 579 23.89 -6.67 -34.59
N PRO A 580 23.03 -5.70 -34.96
CA PRO A 580 23.48 -4.43 -35.58
C PRO A 580 24.39 -3.61 -34.67
N PHE A 581 24.22 -3.70 -33.36
CA PHE A 581 25.09 -3.04 -32.39
C PHE A 581 26.48 -3.71 -32.36
N LEU A 582 26.54 -5.05 -32.29
CA LEU A 582 27.81 -5.80 -32.22
C LEU A 582 28.63 -5.68 -33.50
N GLU A 583 28.02 -5.55 -34.68
CA GLU A 583 28.68 -5.35 -35.95
C GLU A 583 29.57 -4.09 -35.99
N LYS A 584 29.23 -3.09 -35.19
CA LYS A 584 29.98 -1.83 -35.06
C LYS A 584 31.19 -1.96 -34.11
N LEU A 585 31.31 -3.07 -33.38
CA LEU A 585 32.30 -3.23 -32.30
C LEU A 585 33.45 -4.17 -32.72
N PRO A 586 34.72 -3.73 -32.61
CA PRO A 586 35.88 -4.50 -33.13
C PRO A 586 36.17 -5.77 -32.32
N ALA A 587 35.66 -5.88 -31.09
CA ALA A 587 35.91 -7.04 -30.23
C ALA A 587 34.68 -7.33 -29.37
N ALA A 588 33.84 -8.23 -29.86
CA ALA A 588 32.66 -8.73 -29.14
C ALA A 588 32.60 -10.24 -29.17
N LYS A 589 32.05 -10.87 -28.15
CA LYS A 589 31.73 -12.31 -28.13
C LYS A 589 30.25 -12.51 -27.81
N ARG A 590 29.71 -13.59 -28.36
CA ARG A 590 28.34 -14.03 -28.12
C ARG A 590 28.33 -15.37 -27.42
N ARG A 591 27.39 -15.49 -26.48
CA ARG A 591 27.13 -16.73 -25.74
C ARG A 591 25.65 -17.10 -25.85
N ALA A 592 25.36 -18.35 -26.20
CA ALA A 592 24.01 -18.82 -26.48
C ALA A 592 23.13 -19.05 -25.23
N SER A 593 23.68 -18.95 -24.02
CA SER A 593 22.93 -19.17 -22.78
C SER A 593 23.60 -18.52 -21.58
N LEU A 594 22.79 -18.16 -20.58
CA LEU A 594 23.28 -17.66 -19.30
C LEU A 594 24.20 -18.67 -18.61
N PRO A 595 25.33 -18.23 -18.02
CA PRO A 595 26.17 -19.08 -17.20
C PRO A 595 25.49 -19.40 -15.86
N GLY A 596 25.62 -20.64 -15.40
CA GLY A 596 25.15 -21.03 -14.05
C GLY A 596 26.02 -20.45 -12.93
N SER A 597 27.28 -20.19 -13.26
CA SER A 597 28.26 -19.55 -12.38
C SER A 597 29.30 -18.77 -13.21
N TYR A 598 30.02 -17.86 -12.57
CA TYR A 598 31.11 -17.13 -13.24
C TYR A 598 32.20 -18.06 -13.81
N LYS A 599 32.42 -19.24 -13.19
CA LYS A 599 33.41 -20.21 -13.63
C LYS A 599 33.06 -20.84 -15.00
N ASP A 600 31.79 -20.82 -15.37
CA ASP A 600 31.30 -21.37 -16.65
C ASP A 600 31.63 -20.45 -17.84
N LEU A 601 32.07 -19.23 -17.59
CA LEU A 601 32.59 -18.34 -18.61
C LEU A 601 34.02 -18.77 -18.98
N THR A 602 34.33 -18.90 -20.26
CA THR A 602 35.68 -19.12 -20.75
C THR A 602 36.60 -17.93 -20.43
N ALA A 603 37.92 -18.16 -20.44
CA ALA A 603 38.87 -17.06 -20.22
C ALA A 603 38.67 -15.91 -21.22
N ALA A 604 38.37 -16.26 -22.48
CA ALA A 604 38.08 -15.27 -23.52
C ALA A 604 36.77 -14.52 -23.31
N GLU A 605 35.71 -15.14 -22.79
CA GLU A 605 34.43 -14.46 -22.43
C GLU A 605 34.61 -13.56 -21.20
N ARG A 606 35.47 -13.94 -20.28
CA ARG A 606 35.79 -13.10 -19.10
C ARG A 606 36.58 -11.85 -19.45
N SER A 607 37.48 -11.93 -20.46
CA SER A 607 38.40 -10.85 -20.80
C SER A 607 37.91 -9.93 -21.92
N VAL A 608 36.95 -10.36 -22.77
CA VAL A 608 36.49 -9.56 -23.90
C VAL A 608 35.80 -8.28 -23.43
N PRO A 609 36.01 -7.13 -24.08
CA PRO A 609 35.33 -5.87 -23.71
C PRO A 609 33.81 -5.98 -23.75
N VAL A 610 33.25 -6.62 -24.78
CA VAL A 610 31.83 -6.78 -24.97
C VAL A 610 31.45 -8.25 -25.00
N LEU A 611 30.57 -8.65 -24.08
CA LEU A 611 29.97 -9.98 -24.04
C LEU A 611 28.46 -9.89 -24.15
N GLU A 612 27.90 -10.47 -25.19
CA GLU A 612 26.46 -10.70 -25.32
C GLU A 612 26.12 -12.12 -24.87
N ILE A 613 25.03 -12.23 -24.13
CA ILE A 613 24.51 -13.50 -23.61
C ILE A 613 23.02 -13.58 -23.95
N THR A 614 22.66 -14.52 -24.81
CA THR A 614 21.23 -14.75 -25.12
C THR A 614 20.55 -15.46 -23.95
N SER A 615 19.43 -14.91 -23.49
CA SER A 615 18.66 -15.46 -22.37
C SER A 615 17.51 -16.34 -22.85
N ARG A 616 17.32 -17.48 -22.17
CA ARG A 616 16.10 -18.30 -22.27
C ARG A 616 15.06 -17.90 -21.21
N LEU A 617 15.47 -17.15 -20.18
CA LEU A 617 14.57 -16.59 -19.19
C LEU A 617 13.72 -15.49 -19.84
N GLY A 618 12.49 -15.34 -19.38
CA GLY A 618 11.62 -14.23 -19.78
C GLY A 618 12.18 -12.88 -19.31
N HIS A 619 11.68 -11.79 -19.89
CA HIS A 619 12.11 -10.42 -19.60
C HIS A 619 12.24 -10.15 -18.10
N MET A 620 11.17 -10.39 -17.34
CA MET A 620 11.16 -10.20 -15.88
C MET A 620 11.96 -11.27 -15.12
N GLU A 621 12.01 -12.51 -15.63
CA GLU A 621 12.77 -13.59 -14.96
C GLU A 621 14.26 -13.32 -14.91
N ILE A 622 14.81 -12.55 -15.86
CA ILE A 622 16.22 -12.15 -15.88
C ILE A 622 16.60 -11.46 -14.55
N VAL A 623 15.70 -10.67 -13.99
CA VAL A 623 15.94 -9.91 -12.73
C VAL A 623 15.29 -10.53 -11.50
N THR A 624 14.21 -11.31 -11.65
CA THR A 624 13.51 -11.91 -10.51
C THR A 624 13.98 -13.31 -10.13
N SER A 625 14.73 -13.99 -11.01
CA SER A 625 15.22 -15.35 -10.74
C SER A 625 16.34 -15.41 -9.69
N GLY A 626 16.99 -14.31 -9.38
CA GLY A 626 18.16 -14.26 -8.49
C GLY A 626 19.44 -14.88 -9.05
N LYS A 627 19.43 -15.31 -10.31
CA LYS A 627 20.53 -16.12 -10.91
C LYS A 627 21.46 -15.33 -11.83
N VAL A 628 21.04 -14.19 -12.34
CA VAL A 628 21.76 -13.49 -13.43
C VAL A 628 22.70 -12.44 -12.88
N LEU A 629 22.17 -11.44 -12.16
CA LEU A 629 22.97 -10.32 -11.65
C LEU A 629 24.14 -10.78 -10.76
N PRO A 630 23.97 -11.70 -9.78
CA PRO A 630 25.07 -12.13 -8.92
C PRO A 630 26.24 -12.74 -9.70
N VAL A 631 25.96 -13.48 -10.76
CA VAL A 631 27.00 -14.10 -11.60
C VAL A 631 27.71 -13.07 -12.46
N LEU A 632 26.97 -12.12 -13.05
CA LEU A 632 27.54 -11.15 -13.98
C LEU A 632 28.35 -10.05 -13.29
N LEU A 633 28.07 -9.74 -12.04
CA LEU A 633 28.90 -8.81 -11.24
C LEU A 633 30.36 -9.28 -11.14
N HIS A 634 30.62 -10.57 -11.16
CA HIS A 634 32.00 -11.10 -11.20
C HIS A 634 32.74 -10.87 -12.51
N ARG A 635 32.06 -10.45 -13.58
CA ARG A 635 32.72 -10.06 -14.84
C ARG A 635 33.26 -8.61 -14.75
N SER A 636 32.90 -7.88 -13.74
CA SER A 636 33.41 -6.54 -13.46
C SER A 636 34.75 -6.57 -12.70
N PRO A 637 35.45 -5.44 -12.53
CA PRO A 637 36.69 -5.38 -11.76
C PRO A 637 36.51 -5.41 -10.24
N LEU A 638 35.28 -5.65 -9.74
CA LEU A 638 34.98 -5.72 -8.31
C LEU A 638 35.69 -6.91 -7.64
N ARG A 639 36.17 -6.69 -6.42
CA ARG A 639 36.73 -7.74 -5.58
C ARG A 639 35.62 -8.48 -4.81
N THR A 640 35.90 -9.72 -4.43
CA THR A 640 35.01 -10.48 -3.54
C THR A 640 35.32 -10.17 -2.07
N LEU A 641 34.31 -10.33 -1.24
CA LEU A 641 34.49 -10.28 0.21
C LEU A 641 35.51 -11.33 0.67
N LYS A 642 36.36 -10.99 1.61
CA LYS A 642 37.24 -11.94 2.26
C LYS A 642 36.40 -12.96 3.04
N ALA A 643 36.70 -14.24 2.92
CA ALA A 643 36.03 -15.26 3.72
C ALA A 643 36.27 -14.96 5.21
N VAL A 644 35.20 -14.80 5.98
CA VAL A 644 35.29 -14.71 7.44
C VAL A 644 35.84 -16.05 7.93
N PRO A 645 36.96 -16.09 8.67
CA PRO A 645 37.46 -17.33 9.26
C PRO A 645 36.33 -17.96 10.07
N LYS A 646 36.00 -19.23 9.81
CA LYS A 646 35.10 -19.98 10.70
C LYS A 646 35.71 -19.93 12.10
N VAL A 647 35.04 -19.29 13.03
CA VAL A 647 35.38 -19.40 14.45
C VAL A 647 35.33 -20.89 14.78
N ALA A 648 36.49 -21.47 15.10
CA ALA A 648 36.58 -22.84 15.53
C ALA A 648 35.67 -22.99 16.76
N ASN A 649 34.69 -23.91 16.68
CA ASN A 649 33.91 -24.26 17.86
C ASN A 649 34.89 -24.64 18.98
N PRO A 650 34.76 -24.06 20.17
CA PRO A 650 35.56 -24.50 21.28
C PRO A 650 35.33 -26.02 21.46
N ALA A 651 36.44 -26.76 21.43
CA ALA A 651 36.41 -28.20 21.61
C ALA A 651 35.58 -28.53 22.88
N LYS A 652 34.61 -29.44 22.71
CA LYS A 652 33.91 -30.05 23.84
C LYS A 652 35.04 -30.63 24.73
N SER A 653 35.20 -30.06 25.90
CA SER A 653 36.04 -30.68 26.93
C SER A 653 35.40 -32.02 27.28
N ASP A 654 36.04 -33.11 26.91
CA ASP A 654 35.73 -34.44 27.40
C ASP A 654 35.87 -34.45 28.93
N GLY A 655 34.74 -34.38 29.60
CA GLY A 655 34.61 -34.62 31.02
C GLY A 655 34.71 -36.12 31.29
N SER A 656 35.92 -36.67 31.28
CA SER A 656 36.20 -37.95 31.93
C SER A 656 37.04 -37.70 33.15
N GLY A 657 36.50 -37.95 34.34
CA GLY A 657 37.32 -37.98 35.54
C GLY A 657 36.52 -37.83 36.84
N LEU A 658 36.14 -38.99 37.43
CA LEU A 658 35.78 -39.32 38.82
C LEU A 658 34.38 -38.92 39.29
#